data_08a64c12920058cf1c5349c628ac78f2
#
_entry.id   08a64c12920058cf1c5349c628ac78f2
#
_cell.length_a   1.000
_cell.length_b   1.000
_cell.length_c   1.000
_cell.angle_alpha   90.00
_cell.angle_beta   90.00
_cell.angle_gamma   90.00
#
_symmetry.space_group_name_H-M   'P 1'
#
loop_
_entity.id
_entity.type
_entity.pdbx_description
1 polymer ?
#
loop_
_entity_poly.entity_id
_entity_poly.type
_entity_poly.pdbx_seq_one_letter_code
_entity_poly.pdbx_strand_id
1 'polypeptide(L)'
;MKEDKLILPLIPLRGLTVFPNMVIYFDVGREKSIEAVEKAMAGDQKIFLAAQKDIEIDNPSEDDIFNIGTICEIKQIVKMPKNTIRVLVEGIERAKMDEFFDKEELLEASIEKIEIDNEIDHEFEALSRKLKDDFFEFLDITASSGINGVDLFDNLEEEKDLNKVTDLISSYALIKQEDKQDILQTLDLKKRIEKLIFYVKQEIEVAKIEKRIGTKVKKKLDKGQREYYLREQMKVIQEELGEEDDNKKAIIEFEKVINEKKLPNQVKEKAQYEISKLKASSPYSQDGGVTRTYLENLLDMPWGEFTEDTLNIKDARKVLDKDHYGLKDVKDRILEYLAVKQISNSLRGPILCLVGPPGVGKTSIAKSVATSLNRKFVRMSLGGVRDEADIRGHRRTYVGAIPGRIVTGLKEAKSMNPVFLLDEIDKLGMDFKGNPADALLEVFDNEQNKTFRDHYLEVDVDLSEVMFITTANSLDGIPRPLLDRMELIEVSGYTYEEKFRIAKKYLVPKVLKEHGVDNKIITISDSALKLIIDSYTRESGVRNLQRQIANVIRKGIKDIIEKDKKNLNISTKLVEKYLGPKIFSYEEIDKKDKVGVVTGMAWTAYGGDTLPVEVMVMDGKGRLELTGQLGDVMKESARAAYSYVRAHMKELGIKDEFYSKKDIHIHAPEGAVPKDGPSAGVTMTTALVSALTGKKVKHNVAMTGEITLTGKVLAIGGLKEKCLAARRVGINTVIVPKENEKDVIKLPKIVKDSLNIILADKIDDVLENALVGVEK
;
A
#
# COMPACT_ATOMS: atom_id res chain seq x y z
N MET A 1 -31.73 -40.40 51.44
CA MET A 1 -32.01 -39.16 52.18
C MET A 1 -32.40 -38.15 51.13
N LYS A 2 -33.57 -37.48 51.24
CA LYS A 2 -33.94 -36.38 50.31
C LYS A 2 -32.98 -35.23 50.60
N GLU A 3 -32.18 -34.87 49.62
CA GLU A 3 -31.41 -33.65 49.65
C GLU A 3 -32.42 -32.49 49.71
N ASP A 4 -32.34 -31.67 50.78
CA ASP A 4 -33.18 -30.48 50.93
C ASP A 4 -32.70 -29.44 49.89
N LYS A 5 -33.41 -29.37 48.73
CA LYS A 5 -33.17 -28.35 47.73
C LYS A 5 -33.51 -26.99 48.35
N LEU A 6 -32.54 -26.13 48.47
CA LEU A 6 -32.69 -24.79 49.03
C LEU A 6 -33.08 -23.82 47.90
N ILE A 7 -34.20 -23.12 48.01
CA ILE A 7 -34.58 -22.08 47.04
C ILE A 7 -34.21 -20.72 47.64
N LEU A 8 -33.29 -20.00 46.94
CA LEU A 8 -32.87 -18.67 47.37
C LEU A 8 -33.13 -17.61 46.27
N PRO A 9 -33.34 -16.35 46.69
CA PRO A 9 -33.30 -15.22 45.76
C PRO A 9 -31.94 -15.18 45.02
N LEU A 10 -31.96 -14.92 43.69
CA LEU A 10 -30.81 -14.88 42.83
C LEU A 10 -30.53 -13.47 42.36
N ILE A 11 -29.28 -13.04 42.43
CA ILE A 11 -28.80 -11.82 41.75
C ILE A 11 -27.72 -12.18 40.74
N PRO A 12 -27.95 -11.91 39.44
CA PRO A 12 -26.92 -11.98 38.41
C PRO A 12 -25.96 -10.78 38.51
N LEU A 13 -24.70 -11.07 38.79
CA LEU A 13 -23.68 -10.06 38.97
C LEU A 13 -22.99 -9.70 37.64
N ARG A 14 -22.83 -8.40 37.37
CA ARG A 14 -22.11 -7.89 36.20
C ARG A 14 -20.64 -7.62 36.52
N GLY A 15 -19.73 -8.33 35.88
CA GLY A 15 -18.30 -8.07 36.02
C GLY A 15 -17.76 -8.30 37.43
N LEU A 16 -18.45 -9.10 38.25
CA LEU A 16 -18.07 -9.39 39.63
C LEU A 16 -18.30 -10.86 39.93
N THR A 17 -17.32 -11.52 40.53
CA THR A 17 -17.42 -12.87 41.09
C THR A 17 -17.19 -12.78 42.58
N VAL A 18 -18.07 -13.36 43.37
CA VAL A 18 -17.94 -13.40 44.84
C VAL A 18 -17.50 -14.79 45.27
N PHE A 19 -16.43 -14.85 46.06
CA PHE A 19 -15.91 -16.10 46.63
C PHE A 19 -16.44 -16.32 48.04
N PRO A 20 -16.48 -17.58 48.51
CA PRO A 20 -16.67 -17.83 49.96
C PRO A 20 -15.65 -17.08 50.78
N ASN A 21 -16.08 -16.63 51.98
CA ASN A 21 -15.32 -15.81 52.95
C ASN A 21 -14.91 -14.42 52.41
N MET A 22 -15.39 -14.01 51.25
CA MET A 22 -15.20 -12.66 50.70
C MET A 22 -16.26 -11.72 51.23
N VAL A 23 -15.84 -10.55 51.76
CA VAL A 23 -16.73 -9.46 52.14
C VAL A 23 -16.64 -8.34 51.14
N ILE A 24 -17.75 -8.01 50.51
CA ILE A 24 -17.75 -7.03 49.40
C ILE A 24 -19.02 -6.20 49.34
N TYR A 25 -18.85 -4.92 48.93
CA TYR A 25 -19.95 -4.05 48.57
C TYR A 25 -20.18 -4.08 47.06
N PHE A 26 -21.44 -4.14 46.65
CA PHE A 26 -21.82 -3.88 45.26
C PHE A 26 -23.15 -3.14 45.18
N ASP A 27 -23.38 -2.48 44.03
CA ASP A 27 -24.55 -1.66 43.84
C ASP A 27 -25.59 -2.46 43.01
N VAL A 28 -26.83 -2.47 43.50
CA VAL A 28 -27.99 -3.15 42.88
C VAL A 28 -28.95 -2.09 42.35
N GLY A 29 -29.19 -2.11 41.05
CA GLY A 29 -30.05 -1.12 40.37
C GLY A 29 -31.18 -1.72 39.53
N ARG A 30 -31.16 -3.03 39.27
CA ARG A 30 -32.27 -3.71 38.55
C ARG A 30 -33.44 -3.97 39.51
N GLU A 31 -34.66 -3.70 39.07
CA GLU A 31 -35.89 -3.90 39.90
C GLU A 31 -35.95 -5.31 40.46
N LYS A 32 -35.84 -6.36 39.62
CA LYS A 32 -35.84 -7.76 40.07
C LYS A 32 -34.74 -8.10 41.08
N SER A 33 -33.56 -7.45 40.95
CA SER A 33 -32.46 -7.66 41.90
C SER A 33 -32.68 -6.92 43.20
N ILE A 34 -33.32 -5.76 43.20
CA ILE A 34 -33.72 -5.02 44.41
C ILE A 34 -34.74 -5.81 45.20
N GLU A 35 -35.79 -6.36 44.53
CA GLU A 35 -36.79 -7.21 45.15
C GLU A 35 -36.16 -8.50 45.73
N ALA A 36 -35.19 -9.08 45.06
CA ALA A 36 -34.44 -10.23 45.57
C ALA A 36 -33.67 -9.89 46.88
N VAL A 37 -33.09 -8.71 47.01
CA VAL A 37 -32.47 -8.24 48.24
C VAL A 37 -33.50 -8.03 49.35
N GLU A 38 -34.61 -7.38 49.04
CA GLU A 38 -35.66 -7.10 50.04
C GLU A 38 -36.30 -8.43 50.53
N LYS A 39 -36.52 -9.39 49.67
CA LYS A 39 -36.98 -10.70 50.05
C LYS A 39 -35.97 -11.48 50.90
N ALA A 40 -34.70 -11.45 50.57
CA ALA A 40 -33.66 -12.07 51.39
C ALA A 40 -33.59 -11.46 52.77
N MET A 41 -33.72 -10.12 52.90
CA MET A 41 -33.75 -9.43 54.19
C MET A 41 -35.00 -9.74 55.02
N ALA A 42 -36.12 -10.02 54.42
CA ALA A 42 -37.34 -10.45 55.10
C ALA A 42 -37.29 -11.92 55.60
N GLY A 43 -36.33 -12.71 55.07
CA GLY A 43 -36.13 -14.11 55.42
C GLY A 43 -34.86 -14.35 56.29
N ASP A 44 -34.04 -15.29 55.85
CA ASP A 44 -32.82 -15.72 56.58
C ASP A 44 -31.54 -14.93 56.17
N GLN A 45 -31.73 -13.83 55.45
CA GLN A 45 -30.67 -12.93 54.93
C GLN A 45 -29.73 -13.60 53.94
N LYS A 46 -30.10 -14.78 53.41
CA LYS A 46 -29.30 -15.50 52.42
C LYS A 46 -29.73 -15.20 51.00
N ILE A 47 -28.76 -15.07 50.16
CA ILE A 47 -28.95 -14.79 48.73
C ILE A 47 -27.95 -15.56 47.92
N PHE A 48 -28.33 -16.02 46.72
CA PHE A 48 -27.41 -16.67 45.79
C PHE A 48 -26.89 -15.67 44.75
N LEU A 49 -25.58 -15.52 44.68
CA LEU A 49 -24.91 -14.63 43.76
C LEU A 49 -24.17 -15.44 42.69
N ALA A 50 -24.54 -15.22 41.44
CA ALA A 50 -23.89 -15.85 40.30
C ALA A 50 -23.49 -14.82 39.24
N ALA A 51 -22.31 -14.94 38.63
CA ALA A 51 -21.83 -14.00 37.61
C ALA A 51 -22.58 -14.20 36.30
N GLN A 52 -22.81 -13.11 35.57
CA GLN A 52 -23.25 -13.14 34.16
C GLN A 52 -22.10 -13.50 33.23
N LYS A 53 -22.44 -14.24 32.15
CA LYS A 53 -21.47 -14.57 31.09
C LYS A 53 -21.19 -13.36 30.19
N ASP A 54 -22.21 -12.53 29.93
CA ASP A 54 -22.08 -11.30 29.17
C ASP A 54 -22.61 -10.12 30.00
N ILE A 55 -21.77 -9.11 30.21
CA ILE A 55 -22.06 -7.90 31.00
C ILE A 55 -23.06 -6.96 30.33
N GLU A 56 -23.25 -7.05 29.02
CA GLU A 56 -24.13 -6.14 28.26
C GLU A 56 -25.61 -6.54 28.33
N ILE A 57 -25.92 -7.76 28.73
CA ILE A 57 -27.32 -8.25 28.83
C ILE A 57 -28.05 -7.66 30.03
N ASP A 58 -29.10 -6.89 29.79
CA ASP A 58 -29.87 -6.25 30.87
C ASP A 58 -30.77 -7.23 31.63
N ASN A 59 -31.46 -8.16 30.96
CA ASN A 59 -32.31 -9.17 31.55
C ASN A 59 -31.76 -10.54 31.19
N PRO A 60 -30.85 -11.11 32.01
CA PRO A 60 -30.21 -12.40 31.72
C PRO A 60 -31.22 -13.56 31.93
N SER A 61 -31.18 -14.48 30.96
CA SER A 61 -31.83 -15.79 31.05
C SER A 61 -30.95 -16.80 31.80
N GLU A 62 -31.42 -18.02 31.98
CA GLU A 62 -30.64 -19.11 32.58
C GLU A 62 -29.31 -19.35 31.83
N ASP A 63 -29.34 -19.30 30.50
CA ASP A 63 -28.15 -19.51 29.65
C ASP A 63 -27.08 -18.39 29.77
N ASP A 64 -27.49 -17.22 30.23
CA ASP A 64 -26.62 -16.04 30.36
C ASP A 64 -25.91 -15.96 31.74
N ILE A 65 -26.21 -16.88 32.66
CA ILE A 65 -25.69 -16.92 34.02
C ILE A 65 -24.81 -18.14 34.18
N PHE A 66 -23.77 -18.04 34.99
CA PHE A 66 -22.97 -19.23 35.35
C PHE A 66 -23.70 -20.09 36.38
N ASN A 67 -23.68 -21.41 36.18
CA ASN A 67 -24.37 -22.33 37.06
C ASN A 67 -23.75 -22.50 38.44
N ILE A 68 -22.49 -22.12 38.61
CA ILE A 68 -21.77 -22.12 39.90
C ILE A 68 -21.61 -20.71 40.38
N GLY A 69 -22.10 -20.45 41.58
CA GLY A 69 -22.04 -19.18 42.27
C GLY A 69 -21.78 -19.38 43.77
N THR A 70 -22.05 -18.37 44.56
CA THR A 70 -21.81 -18.34 46.00
C THR A 70 -23.08 -17.98 46.74
N ILE A 71 -23.43 -18.78 47.77
CA ILE A 71 -24.42 -18.38 48.76
C ILE A 71 -23.79 -17.31 49.66
N CYS A 72 -24.47 -16.19 49.77
CA CYS A 72 -23.99 -15.06 50.54
C CYS A 72 -25.01 -14.67 51.62
N GLU A 73 -24.52 -14.10 52.72
CA GLU A 73 -25.31 -13.45 53.76
C GLU A 73 -25.23 -11.96 53.62
N ILE A 74 -26.39 -11.29 53.63
CA ILE A 74 -26.47 -9.85 53.57
C ILE A 74 -26.18 -9.25 54.97
N LYS A 75 -25.08 -8.50 55.12
CA LYS A 75 -24.70 -7.88 56.40
C LYS A 75 -25.24 -6.48 56.55
N GLN A 76 -25.29 -5.70 55.48
CA GLN A 76 -25.74 -4.32 55.53
C GLN A 76 -26.33 -3.88 54.17
N ILE A 77 -27.33 -3.00 54.25
CA ILE A 77 -27.92 -2.36 53.09
C ILE A 77 -27.92 -0.84 53.30
N VAL A 78 -27.53 -0.09 52.26
CA VAL A 78 -27.54 1.37 52.24
C VAL A 78 -28.29 1.84 51.00
N LYS A 79 -29.40 2.57 51.20
CA LYS A 79 -30.15 3.17 50.10
C LYS A 79 -29.36 4.33 49.48
N MET A 80 -29.18 4.30 48.16
CA MET A 80 -28.47 5.32 47.42
C MET A 80 -29.44 6.15 46.55
N PRO A 81 -29.06 7.36 46.08
CA PRO A 81 -29.87 8.12 45.14
C PRO A 81 -30.16 7.34 43.85
N LYS A 82 -31.28 7.65 43.16
CA LYS A 82 -31.70 7.03 41.87
C LYS A 82 -32.16 5.57 41.98
N ASN A 83 -32.84 5.21 43.07
CA ASN A 83 -33.37 3.87 43.25
C ASN A 83 -32.33 2.74 43.18
N THR A 84 -31.13 2.98 43.62
CA THR A 84 -30.03 2.03 43.72
C THR A 84 -29.79 1.66 45.17
N ILE A 85 -29.50 0.39 45.44
CA ILE A 85 -29.17 -0.09 46.78
C ILE A 85 -27.73 -0.59 46.80
N ARG A 86 -26.92 -0.14 47.76
CA ARG A 86 -25.64 -0.72 48.03
C ARG A 86 -25.74 -1.79 49.08
N VAL A 87 -25.26 -2.98 48.74
CA VAL A 87 -25.39 -4.15 49.63
C VAL A 87 -23.99 -4.62 50.02
N LEU A 88 -23.79 -4.84 51.31
CA LEU A 88 -22.63 -5.55 51.84
C LEU A 88 -23.00 -7.00 52.05
N VAL A 89 -22.26 -7.90 51.40
CA VAL A 89 -22.44 -9.33 51.54
C VAL A 89 -21.14 -10.01 52.02
N GLU A 90 -21.34 -11.12 52.73
CA GLU A 90 -20.28 -12.06 53.02
C GLU A 90 -20.57 -13.39 52.33
N GLY A 91 -19.66 -13.90 51.50
CA GLY A 91 -19.75 -15.19 50.89
C GLY A 91 -19.67 -16.32 51.93
N ILE A 92 -20.57 -17.27 51.91
CA ILE A 92 -20.61 -18.39 52.88
C ILE A 92 -20.00 -19.64 52.22
N GLU A 93 -20.63 -20.13 51.18
CA GLU A 93 -20.24 -21.41 50.53
C GLU A 93 -20.57 -21.41 49.04
N ARG A 94 -19.87 -22.28 48.30
CA ARG A 94 -20.18 -22.51 46.89
C ARG A 94 -21.48 -23.28 46.72
N ALA A 95 -22.22 -22.96 45.71
CA ALA A 95 -23.43 -23.72 45.36
C ALA A 95 -23.59 -23.79 43.84
N LYS A 96 -24.23 -24.84 43.41
CA LYS A 96 -24.64 -25.07 42.03
C LYS A 96 -26.10 -24.75 41.85
N MET A 97 -26.44 -23.99 40.85
CA MET A 97 -27.82 -23.77 40.42
C MET A 97 -28.31 -25.02 39.68
N ASP A 98 -29.41 -25.58 40.15
CA ASP A 98 -30.08 -26.74 39.58
C ASP A 98 -31.24 -26.34 38.68
N GLU A 99 -32.13 -25.42 39.19
CA GLU A 99 -33.25 -24.88 38.46
C GLU A 99 -33.32 -23.36 38.61
N PHE A 100 -33.59 -22.65 37.51
CA PHE A 100 -33.74 -21.20 37.46
C PHE A 100 -35.24 -20.83 37.39
N PHE A 101 -35.68 -19.91 38.19
CA PHE A 101 -37.06 -19.43 38.24
C PHE A 101 -37.09 -17.91 37.95
N ASP A 102 -37.57 -17.56 36.76
CA ASP A 102 -37.87 -16.16 36.43
C ASP A 102 -39.32 -15.83 36.81
N LYS A 103 -39.51 -15.22 37.97
CA LYS A 103 -40.80 -14.73 38.43
C LYS A 103 -41.01 -13.29 38.01
N GLU A 104 -42.26 -12.82 37.92
CA GLU A 104 -42.58 -11.46 37.48
C GLU A 104 -41.82 -10.38 38.30
N GLU A 105 -41.69 -10.60 39.60
CA GLU A 105 -41.11 -9.61 40.53
C GLU A 105 -39.63 -9.84 40.82
N LEU A 106 -39.13 -11.09 40.82
CA LEU A 106 -37.72 -11.40 41.18
C LEU A 106 -37.23 -12.70 40.56
N LEU A 107 -35.91 -12.87 40.56
CA LEU A 107 -35.24 -14.11 40.17
C LEU A 107 -34.97 -14.99 41.39
N GLU A 108 -35.23 -16.29 41.27
CA GLU A 108 -34.89 -17.29 42.28
C GLU A 108 -34.17 -18.46 41.64
N ALA A 109 -33.41 -19.17 42.44
CA ALA A 109 -32.73 -20.40 42.00
C ALA A 109 -32.92 -21.51 43.04
N SER A 110 -33.19 -22.72 42.57
CA SER A 110 -33.01 -23.94 43.36
C SER A 110 -31.54 -24.30 43.33
N ILE A 111 -30.94 -24.39 44.49
CA ILE A 111 -29.48 -24.57 44.61
C ILE A 111 -29.14 -25.83 45.38
N GLU A 112 -28.06 -26.45 44.95
CA GLU A 112 -27.42 -27.57 45.63
C GLU A 112 -26.10 -27.10 46.24
N LYS A 113 -25.93 -27.34 47.54
CA LYS A 113 -24.70 -27.02 48.24
C LYS A 113 -23.62 -27.97 47.79
N ILE A 114 -22.41 -27.43 47.56
CA ILE A 114 -21.26 -28.20 47.13
C ILE A 114 -20.39 -28.48 48.35
N GLU A 115 -20.45 -29.71 48.84
CA GLU A 115 -19.47 -30.17 49.85
C GLU A 115 -18.17 -30.61 49.18
N ILE A 116 -17.07 -29.99 49.58
CA ILE A 116 -15.73 -30.28 49.05
C ILE A 116 -14.97 -31.03 50.12
N ASP A 117 -14.97 -32.36 49.99
CA ASP A 117 -14.15 -33.25 50.85
C ASP A 117 -12.87 -33.62 50.10
N ASN A 118 -11.71 -33.28 50.67
CA ASN A 118 -10.41 -33.56 50.04
C ASN A 118 -9.48 -34.22 51.05
N GLU A 119 -8.94 -35.36 50.70
CA GLU A 119 -7.83 -35.96 51.43
C GLU A 119 -6.56 -35.12 51.19
N ILE A 120 -5.98 -34.55 52.26
CA ILE A 120 -4.76 -33.76 52.20
C ILE A 120 -3.55 -34.69 52.23
N ASP A 121 -2.81 -34.74 51.10
CA ASP A 121 -1.55 -35.47 50.99
C ASP A 121 -0.34 -34.50 50.98
N HIS A 122 0.87 -35.03 50.94
CA HIS A 122 2.10 -34.24 50.89
C HIS A 122 2.23 -33.37 49.64
N GLU A 123 1.56 -33.73 48.54
CA GLU A 123 1.56 -32.96 47.32
C GLU A 123 0.70 -31.69 47.47
N PHE A 124 -0.43 -31.79 48.16
CA PHE A 124 -1.23 -30.64 48.55
C PHE A 124 -0.48 -29.62 49.40
N GLU A 125 0.30 -30.11 50.36
CA GLU A 125 1.10 -29.22 51.21
C GLU A 125 2.15 -28.47 50.39
N ALA A 126 2.80 -29.16 49.44
CA ALA A 126 3.78 -28.53 48.54
C ALA A 126 3.13 -27.47 47.62
N LEU A 127 1.95 -27.76 47.03
CA LEU A 127 1.20 -26.83 46.17
C LEU A 127 0.72 -25.62 46.97
N SER A 128 0.25 -25.83 48.22
CA SER A 128 -0.19 -24.74 49.09
C SER A 128 0.96 -23.80 49.45
N ARG A 129 2.12 -24.34 49.81
CA ARG A 129 3.31 -23.51 50.07
C ARG A 129 3.69 -22.70 48.84
N LYS A 130 3.73 -23.37 47.69
CA LYS A 130 4.04 -22.69 46.42
C LYS A 130 3.07 -21.59 46.07
N LEU A 131 1.78 -21.80 46.27
CA LEU A 131 0.75 -20.77 46.06
C LEU A 131 0.93 -19.57 47.00
N LYS A 132 1.18 -19.79 48.29
CA LYS A 132 1.45 -18.75 49.24
C LYS A 132 2.70 -17.94 48.85
N ASP A 133 3.80 -18.62 48.50
CA ASP A 133 5.05 -17.98 48.06
C ASP A 133 4.83 -17.06 46.84
N ASP A 134 4.14 -17.58 45.80
CA ASP A 134 3.85 -16.82 44.57
C ASP A 134 2.93 -15.62 44.88
N PHE A 135 1.95 -15.75 45.79
CA PHE A 135 1.11 -14.64 46.21
C PHE A 135 1.88 -13.59 47.03
N PHE A 136 2.79 -13.99 47.87
CA PHE A 136 3.66 -13.05 48.62
C PHE A 136 4.58 -12.28 47.67
N GLU A 137 5.12 -12.93 46.62
CA GLU A 137 5.86 -12.27 45.54
C GLU A 137 4.97 -11.21 44.83
N PHE A 138 3.71 -11.55 44.54
CA PHE A 138 2.75 -10.61 43.96
C PHE A 138 2.51 -9.38 44.87
N LEU A 139 2.30 -9.60 46.18
CA LEU A 139 2.10 -8.51 47.12
C LEU A 139 3.33 -7.59 47.26
N ASP A 140 4.55 -8.15 47.26
CA ASP A 140 5.79 -7.35 47.31
C ASP A 140 5.97 -6.44 46.11
N ILE A 141 5.60 -6.94 44.93
CA ILE A 141 5.66 -6.17 43.70
C ILE A 141 4.62 -5.06 43.66
N THR A 142 3.42 -5.32 44.21
CA THR A 142 2.27 -4.40 44.22
C THR A 142 2.17 -3.52 45.47
N ALA A 143 3.02 -3.72 46.48
CA ALA A 143 3.03 -3.00 47.72
C ALA A 143 3.07 -1.45 47.59
N SER A 144 3.56 -0.93 46.47
CA SER A 144 3.53 0.51 46.15
C SER A 144 2.15 1.03 45.73
N SER A 145 1.15 0.16 45.53
CA SER A 145 -0.19 0.51 45.00
C SER A 145 -1.29 0.67 46.06
N GLY A 146 -0.92 0.73 47.34
CA GLY A 146 -1.84 1.11 48.43
C GLY A 146 -2.65 -0.04 49.07
N ILE A 147 -2.30 -1.29 48.82
CA ILE A 147 -2.85 -2.45 49.54
C ILE A 147 -2.12 -2.61 50.86
N ASN A 148 -2.85 -2.58 52.01
CA ASN A 148 -2.28 -2.92 53.30
C ASN A 148 -1.95 -4.42 53.37
N GLY A 149 -0.78 -4.79 52.86
CA GLY A 149 -0.35 -6.19 52.75
C GLY A 149 -0.06 -6.88 54.09
N VAL A 150 0.15 -6.12 55.17
CA VAL A 150 0.57 -6.66 56.49
C VAL A 150 -0.55 -7.50 57.11
N ASP A 151 -1.78 -7.00 57.14
CA ASP A 151 -2.93 -7.71 57.73
C ASP A 151 -3.33 -8.97 56.92
N LEU A 152 -3.10 -8.95 55.61
CA LEU A 152 -3.35 -10.09 54.72
C LEU A 152 -2.31 -11.17 54.87
N PHE A 153 -1.06 -10.80 55.14
CA PHE A 153 0.05 -11.72 55.32
C PHE A 153 -0.16 -12.58 56.57
N ASP A 154 -0.46 -11.96 57.71
CA ASP A 154 -0.68 -12.59 59.01
C ASP A 154 -1.90 -13.56 58.95
N ASN A 155 -3.00 -13.13 58.34
CA ASN A 155 -4.21 -13.94 58.19
C ASN A 155 -3.98 -15.20 57.30
N LEU A 156 -3.15 -15.10 56.22
CA LEU A 156 -2.85 -16.23 55.34
C LEU A 156 -1.84 -17.21 55.90
N GLU A 157 -0.95 -16.77 56.75
CA GLU A 157 0.07 -17.65 57.38
C GLU A 157 -0.58 -18.54 58.45
N GLU A 158 -1.56 -18.03 59.20
CA GLU A 158 -2.25 -18.77 60.26
C GLU A 158 -3.41 -19.68 59.76
N GLU A 159 -3.99 -19.36 58.55
CA GLU A 159 -5.13 -20.11 58.01
C GLU A 159 -4.67 -21.51 57.50
N LYS A 160 -5.32 -22.56 58.05
CA LYS A 160 -5.08 -23.96 57.71
C LYS A 160 -6.05 -24.53 56.67
N ASP A 161 -7.20 -23.90 56.51
CA ASP A 161 -8.20 -24.34 55.51
C ASP A 161 -7.76 -23.88 54.10
N LEU A 162 -7.33 -24.85 53.27
CA LEU A 162 -6.84 -24.57 51.93
C LEU A 162 -7.93 -24.04 51.01
N ASN A 163 -9.20 -24.34 51.24
CA ASN A 163 -10.31 -23.74 50.46
C ASN A 163 -10.38 -22.23 50.74
N LYS A 164 -10.28 -21.83 51.99
CA LYS A 164 -10.27 -20.42 52.37
C LYS A 164 -9.06 -19.69 51.84
N VAL A 165 -7.88 -20.31 51.92
CA VAL A 165 -6.64 -19.75 51.34
C VAL A 165 -6.76 -19.50 49.86
N THR A 166 -7.27 -20.48 49.10
CA THR A 166 -7.45 -20.32 47.64
C THR A 166 -8.47 -19.24 47.30
N ASP A 167 -9.57 -19.19 48.02
CA ASP A 167 -10.62 -18.17 47.80
C ASP A 167 -10.14 -16.74 48.11
N LEU A 168 -9.40 -16.60 49.21
CA LEU A 168 -8.82 -15.33 49.58
C LEU A 168 -7.81 -14.85 48.54
N ILE A 169 -6.86 -15.69 48.16
CA ILE A 169 -5.87 -15.36 47.13
C ILE A 169 -6.55 -15.03 45.80
N SER A 170 -7.55 -15.79 45.38
CA SER A 170 -8.28 -15.52 44.14
C SER A 170 -8.99 -14.18 44.15
N SER A 171 -9.54 -13.78 45.29
CA SER A 171 -10.22 -12.49 45.42
C SER A 171 -9.32 -11.30 45.24
N TYR A 172 -8.07 -11.39 45.73
CA TYR A 172 -7.08 -10.30 45.75
C TYR A 172 -6.14 -10.28 44.54
N ALA A 173 -5.67 -11.47 44.09
CA ALA A 173 -4.65 -11.55 43.05
C ALA A 173 -5.21 -11.48 41.62
N LEU A 174 -6.40 -12.01 41.39
CA LEU A 174 -6.97 -12.07 40.06
C LEU A 174 -7.72 -10.78 39.70
N ILE A 175 -7.42 -10.21 38.55
CA ILE A 175 -8.04 -8.98 38.04
C ILE A 175 -9.18 -9.33 37.07
N LYS A 176 -8.97 -10.31 36.18
CA LYS A 176 -9.93 -10.68 35.16
C LYS A 176 -11.09 -11.50 35.71
N GLN A 177 -12.30 -11.11 35.33
CA GLN A 177 -13.54 -11.76 35.74
C GLN A 177 -13.60 -13.24 35.30
N GLU A 178 -13.12 -13.52 34.10
CA GLU A 178 -13.09 -14.87 33.53
C GLU A 178 -12.21 -15.83 34.35
N ASP A 179 -11.05 -15.37 34.77
CA ASP A 179 -10.11 -16.15 35.60
C ASP A 179 -10.71 -16.40 37.00
N LYS A 180 -11.36 -15.39 37.61
CA LYS A 180 -12.08 -15.53 38.87
C LYS A 180 -13.19 -16.58 38.78
N GLN A 181 -13.99 -16.52 37.73
CA GLN A 181 -15.08 -17.46 37.53
C GLN A 181 -14.58 -18.90 37.23
N ASP A 182 -13.50 -19.04 36.48
CA ASP A 182 -12.87 -20.34 36.24
C ASP A 182 -12.37 -20.98 37.55
N ILE A 183 -11.79 -20.21 38.44
CA ILE A 183 -11.39 -20.68 39.78
C ILE A 183 -12.60 -21.03 40.65
N LEU A 184 -13.66 -20.22 40.64
CA LEU A 184 -14.89 -20.50 41.41
C LEU A 184 -15.56 -21.80 40.96
N GLN A 185 -15.58 -22.08 39.66
CA GLN A 185 -16.17 -23.28 39.06
C GLN A 185 -15.34 -24.54 39.24
N THR A 186 -14.04 -24.40 39.53
CA THR A 186 -13.17 -25.57 39.69
C THR A 186 -13.35 -26.18 41.08
N LEU A 187 -14.13 -27.25 41.18
CA LEU A 187 -14.54 -27.87 42.42
C LEU A 187 -13.41 -28.72 43.05
N ASP A 188 -12.61 -29.40 42.24
CA ASP A 188 -11.43 -30.14 42.66
C ASP A 188 -10.36 -29.17 43.21
N LEU A 189 -10.08 -29.27 44.52
CA LEU A 189 -9.18 -28.32 45.19
C LEU A 189 -7.74 -28.37 44.63
N LYS A 190 -7.24 -29.53 44.24
CA LYS A 190 -5.89 -29.67 43.68
C LYS A 190 -5.79 -28.92 42.35
N LYS A 191 -6.71 -29.18 41.44
CA LYS A 191 -6.77 -28.48 40.14
C LYS A 191 -7.00 -27.01 40.33
N ARG A 192 -7.77 -26.59 41.34
CA ARG A 192 -8.00 -25.20 41.66
C ARG A 192 -6.70 -24.50 42.08
N ILE A 193 -5.90 -25.13 42.97
CA ILE A 193 -4.61 -24.59 43.38
C ILE A 193 -3.64 -24.51 42.19
N GLU A 194 -3.57 -25.54 41.35
CA GLU A 194 -2.71 -25.52 40.16
C GLU A 194 -3.06 -24.40 39.19
N LYS A 195 -4.35 -24.22 38.90
CA LYS A 195 -4.83 -23.11 38.08
C LYS A 195 -4.53 -21.74 38.68
N LEU A 196 -4.76 -21.64 40.00
CA LEU A 196 -4.53 -20.39 40.72
C LEU A 196 -3.05 -20.01 40.71
N ILE A 197 -2.14 -20.96 40.90
CA ILE A 197 -0.68 -20.75 40.74
C ILE A 197 -0.37 -20.21 39.32
N PHE A 198 -1.00 -20.79 38.33
CA PHE A 198 -0.79 -20.34 36.94
C PHE A 198 -1.24 -18.88 36.75
N TYR A 199 -2.45 -18.54 37.19
CA TYR A 199 -2.99 -17.17 37.06
C TYR A 199 -2.20 -16.15 37.90
N VAL A 200 -1.84 -16.48 39.14
CA VAL A 200 -1.03 -15.59 39.99
C VAL A 200 0.33 -15.31 39.36
N LYS A 201 0.97 -16.30 38.72
CA LYS A 201 2.22 -16.07 37.98
C LYS A 201 2.03 -15.13 36.79
N GLN A 202 0.94 -15.23 36.06
CA GLN A 202 0.65 -14.26 34.98
C GLN A 202 0.51 -12.84 35.53
N GLU A 203 -0.23 -12.67 36.63
CA GLU A 203 -0.38 -11.36 37.27
C GLU A 203 0.95 -10.80 37.83
N ILE A 204 1.84 -11.66 38.36
CA ILE A 204 3.20 -11.27 38.76
C ILE A 204 3.98 -10.71 37.56
N GLU A 205 3.95 -11.36 36.40
CA GLU A 205 4.65 -10.89 35.21
C GLU A 205 4.08 -9.54 34.71
N VAL A 206 2.76 -9.37 34.72
CA VAL A 206 2.12 -8.11 34.39
C VAL A 206 2.55 -7.01 35.36
N ALA A 207 2.49 -7.26 36.68
CA ALA A 207 2.89 -6.31 37.71
C ALA A 207 4.38 -5.92 37.61
N LYS A 208 5.28 -6.85 37.27
CA LYS A 208 6.69 -6.55 36.98
C LYS A 208 6.86 -5.60 35.80
N ILE A 209 6.07 -5.80 34.73
CA ILE A 209 6.08 -4.92 33.55
C ILE A 209 5.57 -3.52 33.92
N GLU A 210 4.46 -3.43 34.65
CA GLU A 210 3.89 -2.16 35.11
C GLU A 210 4.87 -1.37 35.98
N LYS A 211 5.50 -2.01 36.96
CA LYS A 211 6.54 -1.41 37.82
C LYS A 211 7.72 -0.89 36.99
N ARG A 212 8.14 -1.63 35.95
CA ARG A 212 9.21 -1.22 35.02
C ARG A 212 8.80 -0.02 34.17
N ILE A 213 7.55 0.03 33.69
CA ILE A 213 7.00 1.15 32.95
C ILE A 213 6.89 2.38 33.87
N GLY A 214 6.32 2.23 35.04
CA GLY A 214 6.17 3.30 36.05
C GLY A 214 7.51 3.94 36.42
N THR A 215 8.55 3.10 36.66
CA THR A 215 9.91 3.60 36.91
C THR A 215 10.54 4.33 35.76
N LYS A 216 10.27 3.89 34.50
CA LYS A 216 10.71 4.60 33.30
C LYS A 216 10.00 5.95 33.10
N VAL A 217 8.70 6.00 33.35
CA VAL A 217 7.91 7.23 33.29
C VAL A 217 8.36 8.21 34.37
N LYS A 218 8.54 7.75 35.61
CA LYS A 218 9.03 8.59 36.74
C LYS A 218 10.43 9.16 36.43
N LYS A 219 11.36 8.33 35.92
CA LYS A 219 12.69 8.80 35.47
C LYS A 219 12.62 9.84 34.34
N LYS A 220 11.65 9.72 33.43
CA LYS A 220 11.45 10.74 32.37
C LYS A 220 10.86 12.03 32.89
N LEU A 221 9.93 11.96 33.85
CA LEU A 221 9.34 13.13 34.51
C LEU A 221 10.39 13.86 35.36
N ASP A 222 11.16 13.13 36.18
CA ASP A 222 12.26 13.70 37.00
C ASP A 222 13.33 14.34 36.09
N LYS A 223 13.62 13.72 34.93
CA LYS A 223 14.54 14.30 33.95
C LYS A 223 13.98 15.58 33.33
N GLY A 224 12.68 15.62 33.02
CA GLY A 224 12.01 16.82 32.50
C GLY A 224 12.00 17.98 33.49
N GLN A 225 11.69 17.71 34.76
CA GLN A 225 11.74 18.73 35.84
C GLN A 225 13.17 19.25 36.10
N ARG A 226 14.15 18.32 36.05
CA ARG A 226 15.57 18.70 36.20
C ARG A 226 16.08 19.46 34.99
N GLU A 227 15.66 19.11 33.77
CA GLU A 227 15.96 19.89 32.57
C GLU A 227 15.32 21.27 32.61
N TYR A 228 14.07 21.39 33.07
CA TYR A 228 13.41 22.69 33.28
C TYR A 228 14.17 23.58 34.27
N TYR A 229 14.52 23.01 35.44
CA TYR A 229 15.28 23.75 36.45
C TYR A 229 16.67 24.16 35.97
N LEU A 230 17.37 23.27 35.25
CA LEU A 230 18.67 23.57 34.64
C LEU A 230 18.55 24.62 33.53
N ARG A 231 17.46 24.62 32.76
CA ARG A 231 17.17 25.65 31.76
C ARG A 231 16.91 27.02 32.37
N GLU A 232 16.16 27.08 33.47
CA GLU A 232 15.94 28.33 34.18
C GLU A 232 17.24 28.86 34.82
N GLN A 233 18.09 27.98 35.36
CA GLN A 233 19.42 28.38 35.82
C GLN A 233 20.32 28.86 34.67
N MET A 234 20.32 28.17 33.53
CA MET A 234 21.05 28.62 32.34
C MET A 234 20.55 29.99 31.87
N LYS A 235 19.26 30.25 31.91
CA LYS A 235 18.68 31.55 31.55
C LYS A 235 19.19 32.67 32.39
N VAL A 236 19.19 32.49 33.72
CA VAL A 236 19.72 33.49 34.64
C VAL A 236 21.22 33.70 34.43
N ILE A 237 21.99 32.64 34.21
CA ILE A 237 23.42 32.72 33.93
C ILE A 237 23.69 33.39 32.56
N GLN A 238 22.88 33.13 31.53
CA GLN A 238 23.03 33.79 30.21
C GLN A 238 22.63 35.27 30.28
N GLU A 239 21.61 35.64 31.08
CA GLU A 239 21.25 37.04 31.34
C GLU A 239 22.39 37.77 32.08
N GLU A 240 23.07 37.12 33.03
CA GLU A 240 24.24 37.70 33.74
C GLU A 240 25.50 37.76 32.88
N LEU A 241 25.69 36.79 31.93
CA LEU A 241 26.83 36.77 31.00
C LEU A 241 26.65 37.70 29.81
N GLY A 242 25.46 38.31 29.64
CA GLY A 242 25.19 39.21 28.49
C GLY A 242 25.12 38.49 27.17
N GLU A 243 24.87 37.14 27.15
CA GLU A 243 24.61 36.40 25.90
C GLU A 243 23.29 36.88 25.32
N GLU A 244 23.34 37.43 24.10
CA GLU A 244 22.17 37.90 23.39
C GLU A 244 21.18 36.75 23.16
N ASP A 245 19.95 37.00 23.55
CA ASP A 245 18.81 36.08 23.31
C ASP A 245 18.73 35.66 21.86
N ASP A 246 18.89 34.35 21.58
CA ASP A 246 18.83 33.78 20.24
C ASP A 246 17.55 34.17 19.51
N ASN A 247 16.45 34.43 20.22
CA ASN A 247 15.23 34.95 19.62
C ASN A 247 15.39 36.42 19.17
N LYS A 248 16.15 37.25 19.91
CA LYS A 248 16.40 38.64 19.46
C LYS A 248 17.22 38.67 18.18
N LYS A 249 18.24 37.81 18.07
CA LYS A 249 19.03 37.68 16.83
C LYS A 249 18.15 37.21 15.66
N ALA A 250 17.33 36.15 15.86
CA ALA A 250 16.42 35.67 14.85
C ALA A 250 15.38 36.73 14.43
N ILE A 251 14.85 37.50 15.38
CA ILE A 251 13.89 38.59 15.08
C ILE A 251 14.56 39.65 14.19
N ILE A 252 15.78 40.08 14.53
CA ILE A 252 16.54 41.07 13.74
C ILE A 252 16.79 40.54 12.32
N GLU A 253 17.13 39.26 12.20
CA GLU A 253 17.34 38.60 10.91
C GLU A 253 16.05 38.54 10.09
N PHE A 254 14.92 38.15 10.70
CA PHE A 254 13.62 38.13 10.04
C PHE A 254 13.18 39.53 9.59
N GLU A 255 13.32 40.56 10.42
CA GLU A 255 13.03 41.94 10.05
C GLU A 255 13.88 42.42 8.89
N LYS A 256 15.17 42.04 8.86
CA LYS A 256 16.07 42.35 7.75
C LYS A 256 15.58 41.69 6.45
N VAL A 257 15.24 40.38 6.49
CA VAL A 257 14.72 39.64 5.33
C VAL A 257 13.42 40.26 4.82
N ILE A 258 12.49 40.68 5.70
CA ILE A 258 11.24 41.32 5.32
C ILE A 258 11.46 42.65 4.59
N ASN A 259 12.51 43.39 4.97
CA ASN A 259 12.84 44.67 4.34
C ASN A 259 13.62 44.54 3.02
N GLU A 260 14.43 43.48 2.88
CA GLU A 260 15.29 43.25 1.71
C GLU A 260 14.55 42.49 0.59
N LYS A 261 13.70 41.50 0.93
CA LYS A 261 12.96 40.70 -0.05
C LYS A 261 11.71 41.42 -0.57
N LYS A 262 11.39 41.21 -1.83
CA LYS A 262 10.14 41.66 -2.47
C LYS A 262 8.99 40.71 -2.06
N LEU A 263 8.50 40.84 -0.84
CA LEU A 263 7.42 40.03 -0.33
C LEU A 263 6.04 40.54 -0.81
N PRO A 264 5.08 39.66 -1.13
CA PRO A 264 3.68 40.04 -1.30
C PRO A 264 3.12 40.69 -0.03
N ASN A 265 2.21 41.63 -0.15
CA ASN A 265 1.65 42.38 0.99
C ASN A 265 1.10 41.46 2.08
N GLN A 266 0.31 40.45 1.68
CA GLN A 266 -0.26 39.46 2.59
C GLN A 266 0.81 38.70 3.39
N VAL A 267 1.92 38.31 2.75
CA VAL A 267 3.05 37.63 3.38
C VAL A 267 3.75 38.54 4.38
N LYS A 268 3.96 39.82 3.98
CA LYS A 268 4.59 40.83 4.82
C LYS A 268 3.78 41.08 6.10
N GLU A 269 2.46 41.29 5.95
CA GLU A 269 1.56 41.50 7.09
C GLU A 269 1.54 40.29 8.04
N LYS A 270 1.44 39.07 7.47
CA LYS A 270 1.47 37.83 8.26
C LYS A 270 2.79 37.65 8.99
N ALA A 271 3.91 37.91 8.32
CA ALA A 271 5.25 37.79 8.95
C ALA A 271 5.42 38.80 10.08
N GLN A 272 5.00 40.05 9.91
CA GLN A 272 5.04 41.09 10.95
C GLN A 272 4.18 40.72 12.16
N TYR A 273 2.99 40.18 11.91
CA TYR A 273 2.11 39.69 12.97
C TYR A 273 2.74 38.57 13.77
N GLU A 274 3.32 37.56 13.10
CA GLU A 274 3.97 36.44 13.80
C GLU A 274 5.27 36.88 14.52
N ILE A 275 6.01 37.86 13.98
CA ILE A 275 7.15 38.48 14.69
C ILE A 275 6.66 39.18 15.96
N SER A 276 5.52 39.86 15.92
CA SER A 276 4.97 40.52 17.15
C SER A 276 4.61 39.48 18.20
N LYS A 277 4.10 38.31 17.82
CA LYS A 277 3.87 37.20 18.75
C LYS A 277 5.16 36.63 19.30
N LEU A 278 6.17 36.44 18.44
CA LEU A 278 7.49 35.94 18.84
C LEU A 278 8.15 36.86 19.85
N LYS A 279 8.02 38.21 19.67
CA LYS A 279 8.49 39.21 20.64
C LYS A 279 7.78 39.12 22.00
N ALA A 280 6.50 38.79 22.00
CA ALA A 280 5.68 38.65 23.21
C ALA A 280 5.86 37.29 23.89
N SER A 281 6.40 36.28 23.20
CA SER A 281 6.57 34.92 23.70
C SER A 281 7.86 34.80 24.53
N SER A 282 7.84 33.96 25.57
CA SER A 282 9.07 33.60 26.29
C SER A 282 10.03 32.86 25.34
N PRO A 283 11.34 33.16 25.40
CA PRO A 283 12.36 32.54 24.52
C PRO A 283 12.35 31.01 24.48
N TYR A 284 11.90 30.39 25.55
CA TYR A 284 11.89 28.92 25.74
C TYR A 284 10.48 28.32 25.68
N SER A 285 9.47 29.10 25.29
CA SER A 285 8.11 28.59 25.15
C SER A 285 8.01 27.67 23.91
N GLN A 286 7.25 26.58 24.00
CA GLN A 286 6.96 25.71 22.88
C GLN A 286 6.33 26.49 21.71
N ASP A 287 5.47 27.44 22.03
CA ASP A 287 4.82 28.34 21.06
C ASP A 287 5.82 29.24 20.35
N GLY A 288 6.87 29.73 21.04
CA GLY A 288 7.94 30.50 20.42
C GLY A 288 8.72 29.70 19.39
N GLY A 289 9.04 28.43 19.69
CA GLY A 289 9.70 27.53 18.75
C GLY A 289 8.86 27.24 17.51
N VAL A 290 7.56 27.01 17.66
CA VAL A 290 6.63 26.80 16.56
C VAL A 290 6.52 28.06 15.68
N THR A 291 6.42 29.25 16.29
CA THR A 291 6.34 30.53 15.58
C THR A 291 7.63 30.83 14.84
N ARG A 292 8.79 30.54 15.41
CA ARG A 292 10.09 30.68 14.76
C ARG A 292 10.20 29.78 13.52
N THR A 293 9.92 28.50 13.68
CA THR A 293 9.95 27.53 12.56
C THR A 293 8.95 27.93 11.46
N TYR A 294 7.80 28.48 11.83
CA TYR A 294 6.85 29.02 10.85
C TYR A 294 7.44 30.20 10.06
N LEU A 295 8.03 31.18 10.76
CA LEU A 295 8.68 32.34 10.13
C LEU A 295 9.83 31.92 9.21
N GLU A 296 10.66 30.98 9.65
CA GLU A 296 11.72 30.39 8.82
C GLU A 296 11.13 29.81 7.53
N ASN A 297 10.08 28.99 7.62
CA ASN A 297 9.42 28.40 6.45
C ASN A 297 8.78 29.45 5.53
N LEU A 298 8.13 30.46 6.08
CA LEU A 298 7.47 31.52 5.34
C LEU A 298 8.47 32.42 4.60
N LEU A 299 9.58 32.80 5.25
CA LEU A 299 10.56 33.72 4.72
C LEU A 299 11.61 33.04 3.81
N ASP A 300 11.80 31.70 3.98
CA ASP A 300 12.64 30.90 3.10
C ASP A 300 12.03 30.67 1.73
N MET A 301 10.73 30.91 1.58
CA MET A 301 10.09 30.88 0.27
C MET A 301 10.73 31.90 -0.68
N PRO A 302 10.92 31.54 -1.95
CA PRO A 302 11.56 32.42 -2.94
C PRO A 302 10.58 33.47 -3.51
N TRP A 303 9.90 34.22 -2.64
CA TRP A 303 8.95 35.25 -3.02
C TRP A 303 9.53 36.25 -4.00
N GLY A 304 8.92 36.38 -5.19
CA GLY A 304 9.37 37.31 -6.22
C GLY A 304 10.70 36.93 -6.93
N GLU A 305 11.25 35.76 -6.63
CA GLU A 305 12.45 35.23 -7.27
C GLU A 305 12.07 34.37 -8.47
N PHE A 306 12.41 34.83 -9.69
CA PHE A 306 12.14 34.12 -10.93
C PHE A 306 13.41 33.88 -11.70
N THR A 307 13.52 32.72 -12.35
CA THR A 307 14.57 32.48 -13.35
C THR A 307 14.17 33.10 -14.67
N GLU A 308 15.14 33.72 -15.38
CA GLU A 308 14.89 34.27 -16.70
C GLU A 308 14.72 33.15 -17.74
N ASP A 309 13.57 33.14 -18.40
CA ASP A 309 13.25 32.12 -19.41
C ASP A 309 14.03 32.35 -20.71
N THR A 310 14.70 31.30 -21.16
CA THR A 310 15.33 31.29 -22.49
C THR A 310 14.35 30.66 -23.50
N LEU A 311 13.44 31.45 -24.06
CA LEU A 311 12.37 30.97 -24.96
C LEU A 311 12.86 30.96 -26.43
N ASN A 312 13.89 30.15 -26.75
CA ASN A 312 14.30 29.92 -28.13
C ASN A 312 13.98 28.48 -28.54
N ILE A 313 12.96 28.30 -29.38
CA ILE A 313 12.53 26.98 -29.87
C ILE A 313 13.65 26.20 -30.55
N LYS A 314 14.55 26.90 -31.28
CA LYS A 314 15.67 26.23 -31.96
C LYS A 314 16.67 25.66 -30.95
N ASP A 315 16.93 26.36 -29.87
CA ASP A 315 17.85 25.90 -28.82
C ASP A 315 17.18 24.83 -27.94
N ALA A 316 15.89 24.97 -27.64
CA ALA A 316 15.10 23.90 -26.99
C ALA A 316 15.14 22.59 -27.80
N ARG A 317 14.97 22.65 -29.13
CA ARG A 317 15.11 21.48 -30.00
C ARG A 317 16.51 20.86 -29.91
N LYS A 318 17.57 21.68 -29.93
CA LYS A 318 18.94 21.18 -29.79
C LYS A 318 19.17 20.45 -28.46
N VAL A 319 18.66 20.98 -27.35
CA VAL A 319 18.75 20.35 -26.03
C VAL A 319 18.03 19.01 -26.04
N LEU A 320 16.78 18.98 -26.49
CA LEU A 320 15.99 17.76 -26.58
C LEU A 320 16.63 16.69 -27.48
N ASP A 321 17.23 17.09 -28.63
CA ASP A 321 17.92 16.17 -29.55
C ASP A 321 19.28 15.68 -29.04
N LYS A 322 19.93 16.50 -28.23
CA LYS A 322 21.18 16.13 -27.55
C LYS A 322 20.93 15.09 -26.46
N ASP A 323 19.88 15.27 -25.67
CA ASP A 323 19.62 14.46 -24.47
C ASP A 323 18.81 13.19 -24.77
N HIS A 324 17.99 13.19 -25.83
CA HIS A 324 17.10 12.09 -26.15
C HIS A 324 17.23 11.65 -27.60
N TYR A 325 17.35 10.32 -27.80
CA TYR A 325 17.30 9.73 -29.13
C TYR A 325 15.84 9.42 -29.53
N GLY A 326 15.47 9.69 -30.77
CA GLY A 326 14.11 9.42 -31.25
C GLY A 326 13.06 10.34 -30.63
N LEU A 327 11.89 9.80 -30.28
CA LEU A 327 10.77 10.47 -29.63
C LEU A 327 10.33 11.75 -30.37
N LYS A 328 10.29 11.69 -31.70
CA LYS A 328 10.03 12.86 -32.55
C LYS A 328 8.70 13.54 -32.20
N ASP A 329 7.63 12.76 -32.15
CA ASP A 329 6.28 13.27 -31.88
C ASP A 329 6.18 13.94 -30.50
N VAL A 330 6.82 13.32 -29.49
CA VAL A 330 6.90 13.89 -28.12
C VAL A 330 7.62 15.22 -28.10
N LYS A 331 8.78 15.28 -28.79
CA LYS A 331 9.56 16.52 -28.90
C LYS A 331 8.81 17.62 -29.65
N ASP A 332 8.19 17.26 -30.76
CA ASP A 332 7.43 18.24 -31.58
C ASP A 332 6.25 18.80 -30.78
N ARG A 333 5.51 17.98 -30.02
CA ARG A 333 4.42 18.43 -29.12
C ARG A 333 4.94 19.36 -28.01
N ILE A 334 6.06 19.02 -27.38
CA ILE A 334 6.68 19.89 -26.37
C ILE A 334 7.09 21.23 -27.00
N LEU A 335 7.67 21.23 -28.20
CA LEU A 335 8.06 22.44 -28.90
C LEU A 335 6.87 23.29 -29.34
N GLU A 336 5.75 22.67 -29.75
CA GLU A 336 4.49 23.35 -30.03
C GLU A 336 3.98 24.08 -28.78
N TYR A 337 3.95 23.40 -27.62
CA TYR A 337 3.59 24.00 -26.34
C TYR A 337 4.48 25.19 -25.97
N LEU A 338 5.79 25.04 -26.13
CA LEU A 338 6.76 26.12 -25.86
C LEU A 338 6.62 27.28 -26.86
N ALA A 339 6.22 27.02 -28.11
CA ALA A 339 5.96 28.04 -29.11
C ALA A 339 4.73 28.89 -28.75
N VAL A 340 3.65 28.27 -28.29
CA VAL A 340 2.46 28.98 -27.81
C VAL A 340 2.84 29.86 -26.62
N LYS A 341 3.62 29.37 -25.69
CA LYS A 341 4.12 30.14 -24.54
C LYS A 341 4.91 31.36 -24.99
N GLN A 342 5.79 31.19 -25.98
CA GLN A 342 6.62 32.28 -26.50
C GLN A 342 5.80 33.45 -27.08
N ILE A 343 4.66 33.12 -27.70
CA ILE A 343 3.78 34.14 -28.34
C ILE A 343 2.80 34.77 -27.33
N SER A 344 2.20 33.93 -26.46
CA SER A 344 1.16 34.39 -25.52
C SER A 344 1.71 35.02 -24.25
N ASN A 345 2.99 34.90 -23.99
CA ASN A 345 3.66 35.29 -22.74
C ASN A 345 2.95 34.80 -21.48
N SER A 346 2.23 33.67 -21.59
CA SER A 346 1.40 33.07 -20.54
C SER A 346 1.54 31.55 -20.57
N LEU A 347 1.58 30.93 -19.40
CA LEU A 347 1.55 29.46 -19.22
C LEU A 347 0.10 28.90 -19.21
N ARG A 348 -0.90 29.70 -19.60
CA ARG A 348 -2.29 29.26 -19.63
C ARG A 348 -2.47 28.18 -20.71
N GLY A 349 -2.48 26.94 -20.33
CA GLY A 349 -2.67 25.80 -21.21
C GLY A 349 -2.89 24.53 -20.37
N PRO A 350 -3.28 23.43 -21.01
CA PRO A 350 -3.42 22.16 -20.33
C PRO A 350 -2.07 21.68 -19.77
N ILE A 351 -2.11 20.92 -18.70
CA ILE A 351 -0.90 20.33 -18.08
C ILE A 351 -0.39 19.20 -18.98
N LEU A 352 0.89 19.22 -19.33
CA LEU A 352 1.48 18.16 -20.13
C LEU A 352 1.56 16.86 -19.33
N CYS A 353 0.94 15.78 -19.82
CA CYS A 353 0.99 14.45 -19.21
C CYS A 353 1.72 13.47 -20.14
N LEU A 354 2.89 13.00 -19.74
CA LEU A 354 3.68 11.99 -20.47
C LEU A 354 3.22 10.59 -20.05
N VAL A 355 2.52 9.90 -20.95
CA VAL A 355 1.95 8.56 -20.68
C VAL A 355 2.73 7.50 -21.44
N GLY A 356 3.09 6.41 -20.79
CA GLY A 356 3.75 5.29 -21.45
C GLY A 356 4.47 4.35 -20.47
N PRO A 357 5.05 3.26 -20.98
CA PRO A 357 5.66 2.24 -20.14
C PRO A 357 6.84 2.77 -19.31
N PRO A 358 7.22 2.06 -18.24
CA PRO A 358 8.34 2.46 -17.41
C PRO A 358 9.67 2.40 -18.19
N GLY A 359 10.58 3.34 -17.89
CA GLY A 359 11.93 3.35 -18.46
C GLY A 359 12.05 3.92 -19.86
N VAL A 360 11.02 4.56 -20.43
CA VAL A 360 11.07 5.24 -21.74
C VAL A 360 11.61 6.69 -21.67
N GLY A 361 11.98 7.15 -20.49
CA GLY A 361 12.62 8.46 -20.34
C GLY A 361 11.69 9.62 -20.00
N LYS A 362 10.43 9.39 -19.59
CA LYS A 362 9.47 10.44 -19.22
C LYS A 362 10.05 11.49 -18.27
N THR A 363 10.62 11.05 -17.15
CA THR A 363 11.25 11.93 -16.15
C THR A 363 12.45 12.70 -16.72
N SER A 364 13.25 12.09 -17.60
CA SER A 364 14.41 12.75 -18.21
C SER A 364 13.99 13.80 -19.25
N ILE A 365 12.91 13.56 -19.99
CA ILE A 365 12.33 14.55 -20.91
C ILE A 365 11.91 15.81 -20.16
N ALA A 366 11.17 15.66 -19.03
CA ALA A 366 10.77 16.80 -18.21
C ALA A 366 11.99 17.62 -17.69
N LYS A 367 13.07 16.92 -17.30
CA LYS A 367 14.31 17.58 -16.92
C LYS A 367 14.95 18.35 -18.08
N SER A 368 14.95 17.80 -19.30
CA SER A 368 15.49 18.48 -20.47
C SER A 368 14.63 19.68 -20.89
N VAL A 369 13.31 19.64 -20.67
CA VAL A 369 12.41 20.78 -20.81
C VAL A 369 12.83 21.90 -19.85
N ALA A 370 13.07 21.59 -18.57
CA ALA A 370 13.53 22.57 -17.61
C ALA A 370 14.89 23.20 -18.03
N THR A 371 15.81 22.37 -18.48
CA THR A 371 17.12 22.84 -18.98
C THR A 371 16.96 23.74 -20.21
N SER A 372 16.07 23.41 -21.13
CA SER A 372 15.83 24.18 -22.35
C SER A 372 15.20 25.56 -22.09
N LEU A 373 14.48 25.70 -21.00
CA LEU A 373 13.86 26.94 -20.52
C LEU A 373 14.76 27.74 -19.57
N ASN A 374 15.90 27.19 -19.19
CA ASN A 374 16.76 27.74 -18.12
C ASN A 374 16.03 27.82 -16.75
N ARG A 375 15.06 26.94 -16.53
CA ARG A 375 14.29 26.86 -15.27
C ARG A 375 14.88 25.81 -14.32
N LYS A 376 14.68 26.01 -13.03
CA LYS A 376 14.98 24.99 -12.02
C LYS A 376 14.03 23.81 -12.19
N PHE A 377 14.48 22.63 -11.83
CA PHE A 377 13.72 21.38 -11.94
C PHE A 377 13.43 20.80 -10.57
N VAL A 378 12.17 20.58 -10.27
CA VAL A 378 11.69 19.91 -9.06
C VAL A 378 10.99 18.62 -9.46
N ARG A 379 11.20 17.55 -8.70
CA ARG A 379 10.52 16.28 -8.89
C ARG A 379 9.78 15.88 -7.62
N MET A 380 8.50 15.66 -7.72
CA MET A 380 7.65 15.12 -6.68
C MET A 380 7.03 13.80 -7.15
N SER A 381 7.29 12.70 -6.43
CA SER A 381 6.60 11.44 -6.69
C SER A 381 5.23 11.45 -6.01
N LEU A 382 4.21 11.13 -6.78
CA LEU A 382 2.83 10.96 -6.29
C LEU A 382 2.50 9.51 -5.93
N GLY A 383 3.40 8.58 -6.29
CA GLY A 383 3.25 7.17 -5.93
C GLY A 383 3.27 6.97 -4.41
N GLY A 384 2.15 6.51 -3.85
CA GLY A 384 1.99 6.29 -2.42
C GLY A 384 1.45 7.49 -1.62
N VAL A 385 1.20 8.63 -2.25
CA VAL A 385 0.49 9.77 -1.65
C VAL A 385 -0.98 9.39 -1.50
N ARG A 386 -1.51 9.54 -0.30
CA ARG A 386 -2.90 9.19 0.05
C ARG A 386 -3.63 10.31 0.76
N ASP A 387 -2.91 11.24 1.40
CA ASP A 387 -3.43 12.34 2.17
C ASP A 387 -3.30 13.66 1.39
N GLU A 388 -4.34 14.46 1.36
CA GLU A 388 -4.32 15.82 0.81
C GLU A 388 -3.26 16.69 1.48
N ALA A 389 -3.00 16.46 2.77
CA ALA A 389 -2.01 17.17 3.55
C ALA A 389 -0.57 16.99 3.03
N ASP A 390 -0.26 15.91 2.31
CA ASP A 390 1.02 15.76 1.62
C ASP A 390 1.23 16.88 0.57
N ILE A 391 0.16 17.35 -0.07
CA ILE A 391 0.20 18.36 -1.13
C ILE A 391 0.05 19.76 -0.56
N ARG A 392 -0.95 19.96 0.32
CA ARG A 392 -1.33 21.26 0.92
C ARG A 392 -0.72 21.56 2.27
N GLY A 393 0.04 20.63 2.86
CA GLY A 393 0.59 20.79 4.21
C GLY A 393 -0.41 20.53 5.33
N HIS A 394 0.09 20.41 6.53
CA HIS A 394 -0.68 20.22 7.75
C HIS A 394 -0.96 21.56 8.43
N ARG A 395 -2.13 21.69 9.07
CA ARG A 395 -2.41 22.87 9.90
C ARG A 395 -1.37 22.96 11.02
N ARG A 396 -0.77 24.13 11.21
CA ARG A 396 0.33 24.36 12.17
C ARG A 396 -0.03 24.10 13.64
N THR A 397 -1.31 23.94 13.96
CA THR A 397 -1.79 23.58 15.29
C THR A 397 -1.45 22.13 15.69
N TYR A 398 -1.08 21.29 14.73
CA TYR A 398 -0.67 19.92 15.01
C TYR A 398 0.83 19.84 15.32
N VAL A 399 1.17 19.02 16.32
CA VAL A 399 2.58 18.74 16.63
C VAL A 399 3.25 18.03 15.46
N GLY A 400 4.34 18.59 14.97
CA GLY A 400 5.05 18.03 13.79
C GLY A 400 4.47 18.47 12.44
N ALA A 401 3.61 19.49 12.40
CA ALA A 401 3.10 20.06 11.15
C ALA A 401 4.25 20.56 10.24
N ILE A 402 4.14 20.26 8.96
CA ILE A 402 5.11 20.67 7.92
C ILE A 402 4.35 21.27 6.73
N PRO A 403 4.99 22.16 5.95
CA PRO A 403 4.45 22.65 4.68
C PRO A 403 4.21 21.50 3.69
N GLY A 404 3.30 21.72 2.75
CA GLY A 404 3.03 20.79 1.66
C GLY A 404 4.24 20.61 0.73
N ARG A 405 4.25 19.51 0.00
CA ARG A 405 5.35 19.18 -0.91
C ARG A 405 5.51 20.18 -2.06
N ILE A 406 4.44 20.88 -2.46
CA ILE A 406 4.53 21.94 -3.48
C ILE A 406 5.35 23.11 -2.94
N VAL A 407 5.00 23.60 -1.76
CA VAL A 407 5.74 24.67 -1.08
C VAL A 407 7.19 24.26 -0.81
N THR A 408 7.40 23.06 -0.30
CA THR A 408 8.76 22.53 -0.08
C THR A 408 9.58 22.48 -1.37
N GLY A 409 8.96 22.06 -2.48
CA GLY A 409 9.61 22.03 -3.78
C GLY A 409 9.96 23.42 -4.32
N LEU A 410 9.14 24.43 -4.08
CA LEU A 410 9.47 25.82 -4.42
C LEU A 410 10.66 26.34 -3.60
N LYS A 411 10.72 26.03 -2.30
CA LYS A 411 11.87 26.34 -1.44
C LYS A 411 13.16 25.70 -1.95
N GLU A 412 13.14 24.42 -2.30
CA GLU A 412 14.28 23.70 -2.85
C GLU A 412 14.74 24.27 -4.19
N ALA A 413 13.80 24.67 -5.03
CA ALA A 413 14.08 25.30 -6.32
C ALA A 413 14.71 26.68 -6.18
N LYS A 414 14.46 27.37 -5.08
CA LYS A 414 14.82 28.79 -4.88
C LYS A 414 14.31 29.68 -6.01
N SER A 415 13.12 29.38 -6.54
CA SER A 415 12.47 30.12 -7.63
C SER A 415 10.97 29.86 -7.63
N MET A 416 10.17 30.88 -8.01
CA MET A 416 8.71 30.77 -8.12
C MET A 416 8.24 30.24 -9.48
N ASN A 417 9.13 30.06 -10.45
CA ASN A 417 8.78 29.55 -11.79
C ASN A 417 9.55 28.28 -12.20
N PRO A 418 9.73 27.26 -11.32
CA PRO A 418 10.37 26.03 -11.70
C PRO A 418 9.54 25.22 -12.70
N VAL A 419 10.16 24.22 -13.31
CA VAL A 419 9.44 23.08 -13.90
C VAL A 419 9.22 22.04 -12.83
N PHE A 420 7.97 21.76 -12.52
CA PHE A 420 7.57 20.85 -11.46
C PHE A 420 7.06 19.54 -12.08
N LEU A 421 7.81 18.48 -11.90
CA LEU A 421 7.42 17.15 -12.35
C LEU A 421 6.66 16.40 -11.26
N LEU A 422 5.41 16.10 -11.52
CA LEU A 422 4.55 15.24 -10.72
C LEU A 422 4.60 13.82 -11.29
N ASP A 423 5.45 12.97 -10.71
CA ASP A 423 5.77 11.65 -11.26
C ASP A 423 4.81 10.57 -10.72
N GLU A 424 4.36 9.64 -11.59
CA GLU A 424 3.49 8.53 -11.26
C GLU A 424 2.09 8.93 -10.75
N ILE A 425 1.41 9.86 -11.46
CA ILE A 425 0.07 10.35 -11.09
C ILE A 425 -1.00 9.24 -11.15
N ASP A 426 -0.78 8.20 -11.94
CA ASP A 426 -1.61 7.01 -12.03
C ASP A 426 -1.62 6.15 -10.76
N LYS A 427 -0.73 6.44 -9.81
CA LYS A 427 -0.60 5.73 -8.52
C LYS A 427 -1.09 6.54 -7.32
N LEU A 428 -1.87 7.58 -7.56
CA LEU A 428 -2.55 8.30 -6.48
C LEU A 428 -3.50 7.36 -5.75
N GLY A 429 -3.38 7.30 -4.42
CA GLY A 429 -4.30 6.56 -3.57
C GLY A 429 -5.41 7.46 -3.05
N MET A 430 -6.55 6.87 -2.66
CA MET A 430 -7.58 7.51 -1.86
C MET A 430 -7.53 6.94 -0.45
N ASP A 431 -7.68 7.78 0.57
CA ASP A 431 -7.83 7.37 1.96
C ASP A 431 -9.02 8.10 2.60
N PHE A 432 -9.50 7.62 3.74
CA PHE A 432 -10.61 8.22 4.49
C PHE A 432 -10.32 9.66 4.98
N LYS A 433 -9.06 10.11 4.92
CA LYS A 433 -8.60 11.42 5.41
C LYS A 433 -8.58 12.55 4.37
N GLY A 434 -8.87 12.25 3.12
CA GLY A 434 -8.86 13.23 2.05
C GLY A 434 -8.48 12.62 0.69
N ASN A 435 -8.71 13.38 -0.36
CA ASN A 435 -8.41 12.97 -1.73
C ASN A 435 -7.31 13.87 -2.31
N PRO A 436 -6.06 13.39 -2.46
CA PRO A 436 -4.98 14.18 -3.05
C PRO A 436 -5.30 14.71 -4.45
N ALA A 437 -6.21 14.04 -5.19
CA ALA A 437 -6.62 14.49 -6.51
C ALA A 437 -7.34 15.84 -6.46
N ASP A 438 -8.10 16.13 -5.39
CA ASP A 438 -8.84 17.40 -5.25
C ASP A 438 -7.87 18.58 -5.05
N ALA A 439 -6.80 18.37 -4.26
CA ALA A 439 -5.74 19.36 -4.14
C ALA A 439 -5.01 19.61 -5.48
N LEU A 440 -4.79 18.57 -6.28
CA LEU A 440 -4.18 18.70 -7.59
C LEU A 440 -5.10 19.39 -8.60
N LEU A 441 -6.42 19.27 -8.46
CA LEU A 441 -7.37 19.99 -9.31
C LEU A 441 -7.21 21.50 -9.17
N GLU A 442 -7.02 22.01 -7.95
CA GLU A 442 -6.75 23.44 -7.72
C GLU A 442 -5.38 23.85 -8.29
N VAL A 443 -4.35 23.02 -8.12
CA VAL A 443 -3.02 23.29 -8.67
C VAL A 443 -3.01 23.35 -10.20
N PHE A 444 -3.84 22.52 -10.86
CA PHE A 444 -3.90 22.42 -12.31
C PHE A 444 -4.88 23.42 -12.94
N ASP A 445 -5.69 24.08 -12.16
CA ASP A 445 -6.65 25.06 -12.62
C ASP A 445 -5.98 26.43 -12.75
N ASN A 446 -5.94 26.99 -13.96
CA ASN A 446 -5.28 28.26 -14.24
C ASN A 446 -5.92 29.48 -13.58
N GLU A 447 -7.17 29.37 -13.07
CA GLU A 447 -7.85 30.43 -12.34
C GLU A 447 -7.61 30.34 -10.85
N GLN A 448 -7.56 29.12 -10.32
CA GLN A 448 -7.43 28.84 -8.89
C GLN A 448 -5.97 28.79 -8.41
N ASN A 449 -5.04 28.36 -9.28
CA ASN A 449 -3.63 28.17 -8.89
C ASN A 449 -2.88 29.46 -8.49
N LYS A 450 -3.43 30.63 -8.82
CA LYS A 450 -2.89 31.93 -8.38
C LYS A 450 -3.08 32.18 -6.88
N THR A 451 -4.07 31.57 -6.30
CA THR A 451 -4.44 31.69 -4.89
C THR A 451 -4.36 30.35 -4.17
N PHE A 452 -3.41 29.50 -4.62
CA PHE A 452 -3.17 28.21 -3.95
C PHE A 452 -2.79 28.43 -2.49
N ARG A 453 -3.53 27.79 -1.58
CA ARG A 453 -3.35 27.97 -0.15
C ARG A 453 -2.83 26.72 0.52
N ASP A 454 -1.57 26.81 0.99
CA ASP A 454 -0.98 25.79 1.84
C ASP A 454 -1.51 25.95 3.27
N HIS A 455 -1.91 24.84 3.90
CA HIS A 455 -2.51 24.86 5.23
C HIS A 455 -1.50 25.21 6.35
N TYR A 456 -0.20 25.02 6.09
CA TYR A 456 0.84 25.39 7.03
C TYR A 456 1.18 26.87 6.92
N LEU A 457 1.37 27.38 5.70
CA LEU A 457 1.72 28.78 5.48
C LEU A 457 0.55 29.73 5.72
N GLU A 458 -0.68 29.30 5.44
CA GLU A 458 -1.92 30.09 5.57
C GLU A 458 -1.91 31.43 4.77
N VAL A 459 -1.08 31.50 3.73
CA VAL A 459 -1.02 32.61 2.78
C VAL A 459 -1.16 32.07 1.37
N ASP A 460 -1.61 32.93 0.44
CA ASP A 460 -1.78 32.55 -0.95
C ASP A 460 -0.40 32.47 -1.63
N VAL A 461 -0.19 31.38 -2.36
CA VAL A 461 1.01 31.12 -3.15
C VAL A 461 0.62 31.11 -4.63
N ASP A 462 1.15 32.03 -5.40
CA ASP A 462 0.89 32.10 -6.85
C ASP A 462 1.71 31.02 -7.58
N LEU A 463 1.02 30.00 -8.10
CA LEU A 463 1.60 28.91 -8.88
C LEU A 463 1.44 29.13 -10.40
N SER A 464 0.91 30.25 -10.86
CA SER A 464 0.59 30.49 -12.28
C SER A 464 1.83 30.50 -13.19
N GLU A 465 2.99 30.79 -12.65
CA GLU A 465 4.27 30.78 -13.39
C GLU A 465 5.00 29.42 -13.28
N VAL A 466 4.50 28.49 -12.48
CA VAL A 466 5.07 27.14 -12.37
C VAL A 466 4.64 26.31 -13.58
N MET A 467 5.59 25.67 -14.23
CA MET A 467 5.30 24.71 -15.31
C MET A 467 5.14 23.32 -14.75
N PHE A 468 3.91 22.84 -14.63
CA PHE A 468 3.63 21.48 -14.21
C PHE A 468 3.72 20.50 -15.37
N ILE A 469 4.41 19.39 -15.17
CA ILE A 469 4.45 18.25 -16.07
C ILE A 469 4.12 17.02 -15.25
N THR A 470 3.25 16.16 -15.74
CA THR A 470 2.89 14.91 -15.07
C THR A 470 3.41 13.71 -15.84
N THR A 471 3.60 12.58 -15.14
CA THR A 471 3.88 11.30 -15.80
C THR A 471 2.92 10.22 -15.32
N ALA A 472 2.56 9.32 -16.21
CA ALA A 472 1.75 8.15 -15.90
C ALA A 472 2.28 6.91 -16.66
N ASN A 473 2.04 5.72 -16.14
CA ASN A 473 2.29 4.49 -16.86
C ASN A 473 1.05 4.02 -17.63
N SER A 474 -0.14 4.20 -17.07
CA SER A 474 -1.44 4.00 -17.70
C SER A 474 -2.39 5.15 -17.37
N LEU A 475 -3.52 5.24 -18.08
CA LEU A 475 -4.55 6.24 -17.80
C LEU A 475 -5.59 5.74 -16.79
N ASP A 476 -5.66 4.43 -16.55
CA ASP A 476 -6.75 3.79 -15.81
C ASP A 476 -6.81 4.20 -14.33
N GLY A 477 -5.67 4.58 -13.75
CA GLY A 477 -5.57 5.03 -12.35
C GLY A 477 -5.80 6.54 -12.15
N ILE A 478 -6.01 7.32 -13.22
CA ILE A 478 -6.12 8.77 -13.13
C ILE A 478 -7.61 9.18 -13.10
N PRO A 479 -8.06 9.96 -12.09
CA PRO A 479 -9.42 10.48 -12.05
C PRO A 479 -9.76 11.34 -13.29
N ARG A 480 -10.94 11.13 -13.86
CA ARG A 480 -11.40 11.88 -15.06
C ARG A 480 -11.27 13.39 -14.95
N PRO A 481 -11.63 14.06 -13.83
CA PRO A 481 -11.48 15.51 -13.72
C PRO A 481 -10.04 16.01 -13.87
N LEU A 482 -9.05 15.20 -13.48
CA LEU A 482 -7.63 15.52 -13.72
C LEU A 482 -7.26 15.33 -15.20
N LEU A 483 -7.75 14.24 -15.83
CA LEU A 483 -7.51 13.98 -17.26
C LEU A 483 -8.03 15.11 -18.14
N ASP A 484 -9.18 15.69 -17.82
CA ASP A 484 -9.78 16.80 -18.58
C ASP A 484 -8.92 18.07 -18.58
N ARG A 485 -8.01 18.22 -17.61
CA ARG A 485 -7.05 19.33 -17.49
C ARG A 485 -5.68 19.04 -18.10
N MET A 486 -5.50 17.84 -18.64
CA MET A 486 -4.20 17.36 -19.14
C MET A 486 -4.19 17.25 -20.66
N GLU A 487 -3.08 17.61 -21.27
CA GLU A 487 -2.73 17.24 -22.63
C GLU A 487 -1.90 15.97 -22.61
N LEU A 488 -2.46 14.89 -23.15
CA LEU A 488 -1.83 13.57 -23.14
C LEU A 488 -0.81 13.46 -24.27
N ILE A 489 0.43 13.16 -23.91
CA ILE A 489 1.52 12.88 -24.85
C ILE A 489 1.95 11.43 -24.65
N GLU A 490 1.65 10.59 -25.62
CA GLU A 490 2.01 9.19 -25.58
C GLU A 490 3.50 8.99 -25.87
N VAL A 491 4.20 8.37 -24.92
CA VAL A 491 5.62 8.00 -25.02
C VAL A 491 5.73 6.50 -25.22
N SER A 492 5.83 6.08 -26.49
CA SER A 492 5.92 4.67 -26.85
C SER A 492 7.26 4.04 -26.44
N GLY A 493 7.28 2.70 -26.39
CA GLY A 493 8.50 1.93 -26.17
C GLY A 493 9.52 2.10 -27.28
N TYR A 494 10.77 1.77 -26.99
CA TYR A 494 11.88 1.85 -27.93
C TYR A 494 12.01 0.59 -28.77
N THR A 495 12.35 0.78 -30.05
CA THR A 495 12.80 -0.29 -30.95
C THR A 495 14.16 -0.83 -30.50
N TYR A 496 14.52 -2.01 -31.00
CA TYR A 496 15.85 -2.59 -30.78
C TYR A 496 16.98 -1.64 -31.19
N GLU A 497 16.87 -1.03 -32.37
CA GLU A 497 17.86 -0.09 -32.88
C GLU A 497 17.94 1.18 -32.07
N GLU A 498 16.80 1.68 -31.58
CA GLU A 498 16.76 2.83 -30.67
C GLU A 498 17.41 2.48 -29.35
N LYS A 499 17.10 1.31 -28.75
CA LYS A 499 17.74 0.81 -27.53
C LYS A 499 19.26 0.71 -27.70
N PHE A 500 19.73 0.17 -28.82
CA PHE A 500 21.14 0.09 -29.09
C PHE A 500 21.81 1.47 -29.16
N ARG A 501 21.19 2.40 -29.90
CA ARG A 501 21.72 3.77 -30.01
C ARG A 501 21.68 4.52 -28.68
N ILE A 502 20.59 4.35 -27.90
CA ILE A 502 20.45 4.90 -26.56
C ILE A 502 21.52 4.31 -25.62
N ALA A 503 21.70 3.00 -25.65
CA ALA A 503 22.72 2.33 -24.84
C ALA A 503 24.12 2.88 -25.14
N LYS A 504 24.49 2.95 -26.43
CA LYS A 504 25.82 3.39 -26.85
C LYS A 504 26.08 4.87 -26.57
N LYS A 505 25.09 5.74 -26.89
CA LYS A 505 25.27 7.20 -26.83
C LYS A 505 25.07 7.78 -25.43
N TYR A 506 24.15 7.18 -24.63
CA TYR A 506 23.73 7.78 -23.36
C TYR A 506 23.98 6.88 -22.16
N LEU A 507 23.57 5.58 -22.20
CA LEU A 507 23.61 4.75 -21.00
C LEU A 507 25.04 4.35 -20.61
N VAL A 508 25.84 3.88 -21.57
CA VAL A 508 27.22 3.47 -21.30
C VAL A 508 28.05 4.62 -20.74
N PRO A 509 28.10 5.82 -21.39
CA PRO A 509 28.84 6.97 -20.84
C PRO A 509 28.35 7.41 -19.46
N LYS A 510 27.01 7.41 -19.26
CA LYS A 510 26.39 7.76 -17.98
C LYS A 510 26.81 6.78 -16.87
N VAL A 511 26.69 5.49 -17.12
CA VAL A 511 27.05 4.46 -16.14
C VAL A 511 28.53 4.46 -15.83
N LEU A 512 29.41 4.64 -16.82
CA LEU A 512 30.85 4.78 -16.60
C LEU A 512 31.15 5.97 -15.69
N LYS A 513 30.56 7.12 -15.98
CA LYS A 513 30.71 8.32 -15.14
C LYS A 513 30.20 8.11 -13.69
N GLU A 514 29.06 7.45 -13.51
CA GLU A 514 28.49 7.11 -12.20
C GLU A 514 29.41 6.18 -11.38
N HIS A 515 30.21 5.35 -12.06
CA HIS A 515 31.18 4.44 -11.43
C HIS A 515 32.60 5.03 -11.37
N GLY A 516 32.80 6.28 -11.79
CA GLY A 516 34.12 6.94 -11.75
C GLY A 516 35.16 6.38 -12.74
N VAL A 517 34.71 5.75 -13.84
CA VAL A 517 35.58 5.10 -14.84
C VAL A 517 35.50 5.82 -16.16
N ASP A 518 36.69 6.05 -16.79
CA ASP A 518 36.79 6.65 -18.13
C ASP A 518 36.46 5.59 -19.22
N ASN A 519 35.92 6.05 -20.33
CA ASN A 519 35.73 5.30 -21.57
C ASN A 519 37.03 4.67 -22.12
N LYS A 520 38.21 5.19 -21.74
CA LYS A 520 39.52 4.63 -22.11
C LYS A 520 39.86 3.36 -21.33
N ILE A 521 39.28 3.20 -20.13
CA ILE A 521 39.58 2.07 -19.26
C ILE A 521 38.63 0.91 -19.57
N ILE A 522 37.34 1.16 -19.75
CA ILE A 522 36.35 0.14 -20.10
C ILE A 522 35.62 0.54 -21.37
N THR A 523 35.65 -0.34 -22.35
CA THR A 523 34.83 -0.24 -23.58
C THR A 523 33.93 -1.44 -23.71
N ILE A 524 32.74 -1.26 -24.29
CA ILE A 524 31.80 -2.35 -24.57
C ILE A 524 31.65 -2.41 -26.08
N SER A 525 31.89 -3.60 -26.67
CA SER A 525 31.74 -3.78 -28.11
C SER A 525 30.26 -3.70 -28.53
N ASP A 526 30.02 -3.28 -29.77
CA ASP A 526 28.66 -3.19 -30.32
C ASP A 526 27.93 -4.53 -30.30
N SER A 527 28.65 -5.64 -30.57
CA SER A 527 28.12 -7.00 -30.47
C SER A 527 27.75 -7.40 -29.04
N ALA A 528 28.51 -6.93 -28.03
CA ALA A 528 28.22 -7.16 -26.63
C ALA A 528 26.97 -6.38 -26.19
N LEU A 529 26.82 -5.11 -26.58
CA LEU A 529 25.60 -4.33 -26.32
C LEU A 529 24.37 -4.97 -26.95
N LYS A 530 24.48 -5.43 -28.21
CA LYS A 530 23.43 -6.15 -28.91
C LYS A 530 23.03 -7.41 -28.17
N LEU A 531 24.00 -8.20 -27.71
CA LEU A 531 23.74 -9.41 -26.92
C LEU A 531 23.02 -9.09 -25.59
N ILE A 532 23.39 -8.01 -24.89
CA ILE A 532 22.70 -7.60 -23.67
C ILE A 532 21.24 -7.26 -23.95
N ILE A 533 20.96 -6.51 -25.01
CA ILE A 533 19.61 -6.13 -25.40
C ILE A 533 18.77 -7.35 -25.73
N ASP A 534 19.31 -8.28 -26.55
CA ASP A 534 18.57 -9.45 -27.04
C ASP A 534 18.36 -10.52 -25.98
N SER A 535 19.42 -10.85 -25.24
CA SER A 535 19.42 -12.07 -24.44
C SER A 535 19.29 -11.85 -22.93
N TYR A 536 19.42 -10.60 -22.44
CA TYR A 536 19.40 -10.31 -21.00
C TYR A 536 18.39 -9.23 -20.61
N THR A 537 17.65 -8.65 -21.58
CA THR A 537 16.61 -7.67 -21.28
C THR A 537 15.33 -7.92 -22.07
N ARG A 538 14.17 -7.78 -21.40
CA ARG A 538 12.84 -7.83 -22.03
C ARG A 538 12.00 -6.73 -21.40
N GLU A 539 11.95 -5.58 -22.04
CA GLU A 539 11.26 -4.38 -21.54
C GLU A 539 10.94 -3.43 -22.71
N SER A 540 9.92 -2.58 -22.54
CA SER A 540 9.59 -1.53 -23.51
C SER A 540 10.57 -0.37 -23.46
N GLY A 541 11.08 -0.02 -22.28
CA GLY A 541 12.05 1.03 -22.03
C GLY A 541 13.49 0.53 -22.03
N VAL A 542 14.34 1.23 -21.25
CA VAL A 542 15.79 0.95 -21.13
C VAL A 542 16.28 0.88 -19.68
N ARG A 543 15.36 0.75 -18.70
CA ARG A 543 15.72 0.75 -17.27
C ARG A 543 16.47 -0.53 -16.86
N ASN A 544 16.01 -1.69 -17.30
CA ASN A 544 16.69 -2.94 -17.05
C ASN A 544 17.99 -3.03 -17.85
N LEU A 545 17.99 -2.52 -19.10
CA LEU A 545 19.19 -2.43 -19.93
C LEU A 545 20.29 -1.61 -19.23
N GLN A 546 19.96 -0.45 -18.66
CA GLN A 546 20.90 0.34 -17.85
C GLN A 546 21.45 -0.47 -16.67
N ARG A 547 20.57 -1.24 -15.99
CA ARG A 547 20.96 -2.08 -14.85
C ARG A 547 21.92 -3.21 -15.28
N GLN A 548 21.68 -3.86 -16.42
CA GLN A 548 22.54 -4.91 -16.91
C GLN A 548 23.88 -4.36 -17.39
N ILE A 549 23.89 -3.20 -18.06
CA ILE A 549 25.14 -2.49 -18.41
C ILE A 549 25.95 -2.15 -17.15
N ALA A 550 25.30 -1.65 -16.09
CA ALA A 550 25.96 -1.37 -14.82
C ALA A 550 26.53 -2.64 -14.16
N ASN A 551 25.81 -3.76 -14.22
CA ASN A 551 26.30 -5.04 -13.72
C ASN A 551 27.55 -5.50 -14.46
N VAL A 552 27.55 -5.39 -15.79
CA VAL A 552 28.69 -5.77 -16.63
C VAL A 552 29.91 -4.86 -16.36
N ILE A 553 29.70 -3.56 -16.23
CA ILE A 553 30.75 -2.59 -15.92
C ILE A 553 31.34 -2.86 -14.54
N ARG A 554 30.52 -3.10 -13.49
CA ARG A 554 31.03 -3.40 -12.14
C ARG A 554 31.89 -4.67 -12.11
N LYS A 555 31.46 -5.74 -12.81
CA LYS A 555 32.26 -6.95 -12.94
C LYS A 555 33.52 -6.75 -13.76
N GLY A 556 33.45 -5.87 -14.76
CA GLY A 556 34.64 -5.43 -15.51
C GLY A 556 35.66 -4.67 -14.67
N ILE A 557 35.18 -3.77 -13.80
CA ILE A 557 36.04 -3.04 -12.84
C ILE A 557 36.72 -4.04 -11.90
N LYS A 558 35.97 -5.00 -11.36
CA LYS A 558 36.51 -6.07 -10.51
C LYS A 558 37.63 -6.84 -11.24
N ASP A 559 37.37 -7.26 -12.48
CA ASP A 559 38.36 -8.02 -13.29
C ASP A 559 39.62 -7.17 -13.61
N ILE A 560 39.50 -5.84 -13.75
CA ILE A 560 40.64 -4.94 -13.94
C ILE A 560 41.52 -4.93 -12.70
N ILE A 561 40.93 -4.74 -11.53
CA ILE A 561 41.63 -4.66 -10.24
C ILE A 561 42.26 -6.02 -9.88
N GLU A 562 41.53 -7.12 -9.98
CA GLU A 562 42.05 -8.45 -9.63
C GLU A 562 43.18 -8.94 -10.56
N LYS A 563 43.20 -8.50 -11.81
CA LYS A 563 44.13 -8.99 -12.82
C LYS A 563 45.18 -7.93 -13.27
N ASP A 564 45.22 -6.81 -12.55
CA ASP A 564 46.10 -5.67 -12.79
C ASP A 564 46.13 -5.22 -14.27
N LYS A 565 44.95 -5.10 -14.89
CA LYS A 565 44.79 -4.71 -16.28
C LYS A 565 44.69 -3.19 -16.40
N LYS A 566 45.32 -2.60 -17.42
CA LYS A 566 45.22 -1.15 -17.69
C LYS A 566 43.90 -0.78 -18.37
N ASN A 567 43.36 -1.68 -19.17
CA ASN A 567 42.08 -1.48 -19.89
C ASN A 567 41.35 -2.82 -20.12
N LEU A 568 40.08 -2.75 -20.40
CA LEU A 568 39.24 -3.93 -20.69
C LEU A 568 38.21 -3.61 -21.77
N ASN A 569 38.23 -4.43 -22.85
CA ASN A 569 37.20 -4.40 -23.86
C ASN A 569 36.20 -5.56 -23.60
N ILE A 570 34.97 -5.23 -23.29
CA ILE A 570 33.92 -6.17 -22.99
C ILE A 570 33.34 -6.73 -24.29
N SER A 571 33.67 -7.98 -24.57
CA SER A 571 33.16 -8.77 -25.70
C SER A 571 31.91 -9.57 -25.32
N THR A 572 31.27 -10.23 -26.28
CA THR A 572 30.13 -11.13 -26.09
C THR A 572 30.44 -12.25 -25.10
N LYS A 573 31.65 -12.86 -25.19
CA LYS A 573 32.10 -13.92 -24.27
C LYS A 573 32.21 -13.42 -22.83
N LEU A 574 32.65 -12.18 -22.62
CA LEU A 574 32.74 -11.59 -21.29
C LEU A 574 31.35 -11.26 -20.74
N VAL A 575 30.41 -10.82 -21.60
CA VAL A 575 29.02 -10.61 -21.19
C VAL A 575 28.41 -11.91 -20.69
N GLU A 576 28.54 -13.02 -21.42
CA GLU A 576 28.04 -14.34 -20.99
C GLU A 576 28.72 -14.81 -19.70
N LYS A 577 30.02 -14.57 -19.54
CA LYS A 577 30.72 -14.87 -18.28
C LYS A 577 30.20 -14.04 -17.11
N TYR A 578 29.88 -12.77 -17.32
CA TYR A 578 29.46 -11.86 -16.27
C TYR A 578 27.98 -11.97 -15.92
N LEU A 579 27.10 -12.14 -16.90
CA LEU A 579 25.66 -12.20 -16.69
C LEU A 579 25.14 -13.63 -16.55
N GLY A 580 25.95 -14.64 -16.90
CA GLY A 580 25.56 -16.05 -16.90
C GLY A 580 24.92 -16.48 -18.22
N PRO A 581 24.22 -17.63 -18.23
CA PRO A 581 23.53 -18.12 -19.41
C PRO A 581 22.48 -17.13 -19.90
N LYS A 582 22.20 -17.14 -21.18
CA LYS A 582 21.16 -16.31 -21.80
C LYS A 582 19.83 -16.54 -21.13
N ILE A 583 19.19 -15.44 -20.67
CA ILE A 583 17.90 -15.50 -19.99
C ILE A 583 16.77 -15.61 -21.01
N PHE A 584 16.92 -14.93 -22.14
CA PHE A 584 15.97 -14.94 -23.24
C PHE A 584 16.64 -15.50 -24.48
N SER A 585 16.09 -16.57 -25.02
CA SER A 585 16.38 -17.08 -26.36
C SER A 585 15.13 -16.85 -27.18
N TYR A 586 15.25 -16.08 -28.24
CA TYR A 586 14.19 -16.05 -29.23
C TYR A 586 14.32 -17.31 -30.06
N GLU A 587 13.34 -18.19 -29.98
CA GLU A 587 13.25 -19.28 -30.94
C GLU A 587 13.01 -18.66 -32.32
N GLU A 588 13.94 -18.89 -33.24
CA GLU A 588 13.65 -18.60 -34.64
C GLU A 588 12.40 -19.40 -35.02
N ILE A 589 11.45 -18.72 -35.67
CA ILE A 589 10.24 -19.39 -36.16
C ILE A 589 10.66 -20.56 -37.01
N ASP A 590 10.04 -21.70 -36.77
CA ASP A 590 10.27 -22.92 -37.58
C ASP A 590 10.03 -22.56 -39.06
N LYS A 591 11.03 -22.76 -39.88
CA LYS A 591 11.03 -22.40 -41.32
C LYS A 591 10.14 -23.31 -42.19
N LYS A 592 9.23 -24.07 -41.57
CA LYS A 592 8.33 -24.98 -42.24
C LYS A 592 6.87 -24.56 -42.09
N ASP A 593 6.16 -24.54 -43.18
CA ASP A 593 4.71 -24.34 -43.16
C ASP A 593 4.02 -25.53 -42.50
N LYS A 594 3.19 -25.25 -41.50
CA LYS A 594 2.51 -26.24 -40.66
C LYS A 594 0.99 -26.11 -40.79
N VAL A 595 0.28 -27.22 -40.56
CA VAL A 595 -1.17 -27.24 -40.46
C VAL A 595 -1.57 -26.97 -39.04
N GLY A 596 -2.56 -26.10 -38.83
CA GLY A 596 -3.12 -25.79 -37.50
C GLY A 596 -2.24 -24.92 -36.61
N VAL A 597 -1.10 -24.43 -37.10
CA VAL A 597 -0.18 -23.59 -36.32
C VAL A 597 -0.06 -22.21 -36.98
N VAL A 598 -0.42 -21.17 -36.26
CA VAL A 598 -0.43 -19.78 -36.74
C VAL A 598 0.31 -18.86 -35.77
N THR A 599 1.10 -17.95 -36.30
CA THR A 599 1.77 -16.92 -35.49
C THR A 599 0.88 -15.68 -35.38
N GLY A 600 0.33 -15.49 -34.21
CA GLY A 600 -0.33 -14.23 -33.81
C GLY A 600 0.66 -13.20 -33.28
N MET A 601 0.18 -12.00 -33.03
CA MET A 601 0.95 -10.91 -32.42
C MET A 601 0.24 -10.39 -31.20
N ALA A 602 0.95 -10.30 -30.10
CA ALA A 602 0.47 -9.79 -28.82
C ALA A 602 1.18 -8.50 -28.42
N TRP A 603 0.52 -7.70 -27.62
CA TRP A 603 1.11 -6.57 -26.90
C TRP A 603 1.07 -6.83 -25.42
N THR A 604 2.17 -6.56 -24.74
CA THR A 604 2.33 -6.73 -23.29
C THR A 604 2.92 -5.47 -22.68
N ALA A 605 2.88 -5.35 -21.37
CA ALA A 605 3.54 -4.26 -20.64
C ALA A 605 5.07 -4.18 -20.92
N TYR A 606 5.66 -5.25 -21.43
CA TYR A 606 7.08 -5.34 -21.77
C TYR A 606 7.37 -5.05 -23.26
N GLY A 607 6.35 -4.82 -24.07
CA GLY A 607 6.42 -4.56 -25.50
C GLY A 607 5.65 -5.59 -26.31
N GLY A 608 5.86 -5.58 -27.65
CA GLY A 608 5.27 -6.56 -28.53
C GLY A 608 5.91 -7.94 -28.41
N ASP A 609 5.10 -8.97 -28.62
CA ASP A 609 5.52 -10.36 -28.65
C ASP A 609 4.80 -11.13 -29.74
N THR A 610 5.33 -12.29 -30.12
CA THR A 610 4.62 -13.24 -30.99
C THR A 610 3.86 -14.24 -30.15
N LEU A 611 2.69 -14.63 -30.61
CA LEU A 611 1.79 -15.55 -29.93
C LEU A 611 1.51 -16.73 -30.89
N PRO A 612 2.23 -17.83 -30.76
CA PRO A 612 1.85 -19.02 -31.50
C PRO A 612 0.49 -19.53 -31.00
N VAL A 613 -0.38 -19.87 -31.90
CA VAL A 613 -1.67 -20.53 -31.65
C VAL A 613 -1.68 -21.85 -32.40
N GLU A 614 -1.93 -22.92 -31.68
CA GLU A 614 -1.97 -24.28 -32.19
C GLU A 614 -3.41 -24.81 -32.09
N VAL A 615 -3.89 -25.42 -33.16
CA VAL A 615 -5.19 -26.07 -33.19
C VAL A 615 -5.02 -27.53 -33.60
N MET A 616 -5.56 -28.41 -32.78
CA MET A 616 -5.63 -29.85 -33.04
C MET A 616 -7.08 -30.28 -33.20
N VAL A 617 -7.34 -31.09 -34.18
CA VAL A 617 -8.66 -31.67 -34.47
C VAL A 617 -8.59 -33.18 -34.24
N MET A 618 -9.47 -33.68 -33.37
CA MET A 618 -9.52 -35.09 -32.96
C MET A 618 -10.93 -35.64 -33.19
N ASP A 619 -11.06 -36.96 -33.33
CA ASP A 619 -12.39 -37.60 -33.34
C ASP A 619 -13.04 -37.41 -31.98
N GLY A 620 -14.28 -36.99 -31.98
CA GLY A 620 -14.97 -36.63 -30.73
C GLY A 620 -16.46 -36.35 -30.88
N LYS A 621 -16.99 -35.50 -30.01
CA LYS A 621 -18.43 -35.17 -29.93
C LYS A 621 -18.72 -33.67 -30.09
N GLY A 622 -17.81 -32.91 -30.67
CA GLY A 622 -17.98 -31.47 -30.90
C GLY A 622 -17.54 -30.60 -29.73
N ARG A 623 -16.65 -31.08 -28.88
CA ARG A 623 -16.14 -30.26 -27.75
C ARG A 623 -15.09 -29.28 -28.24
N LEU A 624 -15.13 -28.07 -27.68
CA LEU A 624 -14.10 -27.05 -27.84
C LEU A 624 -13.31 -26.94 -26.53
N GLU A 625 -12.04 -27.31 -26.57
CA GLU A 625 -11.12 -27.19 -25.45
C GLU A 625 -10.16 -26.01 -25.66
N LEU A 626 -9.95 -25.20 -24.61
CA LEU A 626 -9.11 -24.02 -24.65
C LEU A 626 -8.06 -24.11 -23.55
N THR A 627 -6.77 -24.05 -23.89
CA THR A 627 -5.67 -24.10 -22.94
C THR A 627 -4.62 -23.02 -23.22
N GLY A 628 -3.72 -22.74 -22.26
CA GLY A 628 -2.66 -21.74 -22.38
C GLY A 628 -2.88 -20.48 -21.55
N GLN A 629 -3.63 -20.58 -20.43
CA GLN A 629 -3.98 -19.47 -19.54
C GLN A 629 -4.63 -18.29 -20.28
N LEU A 630 -5.64 -18.60 -21.09
CA LEU A 630 -6.41 -17.60 -21.79
C LEU A 630 -7.34 -16.87 -20.81
N GLY A 631 -7.32 -15.56 -20.82
CA GLY A 631 -8.29 -14.71 -20.11
C GLY A 631 -9.69 -14.79 -20.72
N ASP A 632 -10.66 -14.17 -20.09
CA ASP A 632 -12.07 -14.34 -20.49
C ASP A 632 -12.37 -13.70 -21.86
N VAL A 633 -11.78 -12.54 -22.16
CA VAL A 633 -11.92 -11.88 -23.47
C VAL A 633 -11.31 -12.75 -24.58
N MET A 634 -10.18 -13.39 -24.33
CA MET A 634 -9.54 -14.25 -25.30
C MET A 634 -10.30 -15.57 -25.52
N LYS A 635 -10.92 -16.11 -24.46
CA LYS A 635 -11.83 -17.27 -24.59
C LYS A 635 -13.09 -16.92 -25.38
N GLU A 636 -13.64 -15.73 -25.20
CA GLU A 636 -14.77 -15.22 -25.98
C GLU A 636 -14.39 -15.08 -27.45
N SER A 637 -13.22 -14.52 -27.75
CA SER A 637 -12.67 -14.42 -29.11
C SER A 637 -12.50 -15.79 -29.75
N ALA A 638 -12.04 -16.80 -29.01
CA ALA A 638 -11.95 -18.18 -29.50
C ALA A 638 -13.32 -18.79 -29.85
N ARG A 639 -14.33 -18.53 -29.03
CA ARG A 639 -15.71 -18.95 -29.27
C ARG A 639 -16.34 -18.25 -30.48
N ALA A 640 -16.05 -16.95 -30.65
CA ALA A 640 -16.49 -16.19 -31.83
C ALA A 640 -15.86 -16.75 -33.10
N ALA A 641 -14.55 -17.02 -33.09
CA ALA A 641 -13.82 -17.66 -34.17
C ALA A 641 -14.43 -19.06 -34.54
N TYR A 642 -14.69 -19.88 -33.53
CA TYR A 642 -15.32 -21.19 -33.70
C TYR A 642 -16.72 -21.07 -34.32
N SER A 643 -17.53 -20.12 -33.83
CA SER A 643 -18.90 -19.90 -34.33
C SER A 643 -18.90 -19.43 -35.79
N TYR A 644 -17.97 -18.52 -36.13
CA TYR A 644 -17.78 -18.06 -37.51
C TYR A 644 -17.44 -19.25 -38.45
N VAL A 645 -16.44 -20.03 -38.09
CA VAL A 645 -16.01 -21.20 -38.93
C VAL A 645 -17.16 -22.20 -39.07
N ARG A 646 -17.94 -22.44 -38.02
CA ARG A 646 -19.09 -23.30 -38.06
C ARG A 646 -20.19 -22.76 -38.99
N ALA A 647 -20.49 -21.49 -38.99
CA ALA A 647 -21.52 -20.87 -39.81
C ALA A 647 -21.13 -20.86 -41.29
N HIS A 648 -19.83 -20.69 -41.63
CA HIS A 648 -19.33 -20.53 -43.00
C HIS A 648 -18.59 -21.78 -43.52
N MET A 649 -18.78 -22.95 -42.88
CA MET A 649 -18.02 -24.18 -43.19
C MET A 649 -18.02 -24.56 -44.67
N LYS A 650 -19.14 -24.35 -45.38
CA LYS A 650 -19.26 -24.67 -46.81
C LYS A 650 -18.38 -23.77 -47.68
N GLU A 651 -18.39 -22.48 -47.40
CA GLU A 651 -17.59 -21.46 -48.09
C GLU A 651 -16.09 -21.65 -47.84
N LEU A 652 -15.75 -22.09 -46.64
CA LEU A 652 -14.38 -22.36 -46.21
C LEU A 652 -13.85 -23.72 -46.75
N GLY A 653 -14.69 -24.52 -47.44
CA GLY A 653 -14.30 -25.81 -47.97
C GLY A 653 -14.18 -26.93 -46.95
N ILE A 654 -14.81 -26.78 -45.80
CA ILE A 654 -14.85 -27.79 -44.75
C ILE A 654 -15.94 -28.80 -45.07
N LYS A 655 -15.58 -30.07 -45.29
CA LYS A 655 -16.48 -31.11 -45.80
C LYS A 655 -17.31 -31.81 -44.74
N ASP A 656 -16.82 -31.88 -43.53
CA ASP A 656 -17.46 -32.63 -42.42
C ASP A 656 -18.18 -31.72 -41.46
N GLU A 657 -19.26 -32.20 -40.83
CA GLU A 657 -19.93 -31.57 -39.69
C GLU A 657 -19.06 -31.70 -38.43
N PHE A 658 -17.92 -30.99 -38.44
CA PHE A 658 -16.94 -31.09 -37.38
C PHE A 658 -17.51 -30.82 -35.99
N TYR A 659 -18.51 -29.93 -35.86
CA TYR A 659 -19.17 -29.56 -34.62
C TYR A 659 -19.92 -30.70 -33.92
N SER A 660 -20.11 -31.86 -34.58
CA SER A 660 -20.75 -33.05 -34.03
C SER A 660 -19.85 -34.30 -33.99
N LYS A 661 -18.77 -34.30 -34.75
CA LYS A 661 -17.91 -35.48 -34.97
C LYS A 661 -16.45 -35.27 -34.58
N LYS A 662 -16.04 -34.06 -34.32
CA LYS A 662 -14.63 -33.72 -34.00
C LYS A 662 -14.55 -32.87 -32.76
N ASP A 663 -13.66 -33.22 -31.88
CA ASP A 663 -13.26 -32.35 -30.77
C ASP A 663 -12.11 -31.45 -31.25
N ILE A 664 -12.15 -30.18 -30.83
CA ILE A 664 -11.16 -29.18 -31.24
C ILE A 664 -10.47 -28.66 -29.99
N HIS A 665 -9.14 -28.72 -30.02
CA HIS A 665 -8.32 -28.14 -28.95
C HIS A 665 -7.52 -26.97 -29.50
N ILE A 666 -7.77 -25.77 -28.93
CA ILE A 666 -6.98 -24.57 -29.21
C ILE A 666 -6.01 -24.35 -28.03
N HIS A 667 -4.73 -24.32 -28.37
CA HIS A 667 -3.68 -24.13 -27.39
C HIS A 667 -2.84 -22.90 -27.75
N ALA A 668 -2.58 -22.04 -26.76
CA ALA A 668 -1.58 -20.97 -26.87
C ALA A 668 -0.41 -21.30 -25.92
N PRO A 669 0.74 -21.78 -26.43
CA PRO A 669 1.91 -22.13 -25.64
C PRO A 669 2.38 -21.03 -24.70
N GLU A 670 3.34 -21.31 -23.81
CA GLU A 670 3.81 -20.43 -22.72
C GLU A 670 2.77 -20.23 -21.60
N GLY A 671 2.30 -21.33 -21.00
CA GLY A 671 1.29 -21.34 -19.93
C GLY A 671 1.66 -20.59 -18.63
N ALA A 672 2.89 -20.10 -18.51
CA ALA A 672 3.31 -19.29 -17.36
C ALA A 672 2.88 -17.80 -17.46
N VAL A 673 2.45 -17.34 -18.64
CA VAL A 673 2.08 -15.94 -18.89
C VAL A 673 0.58 -15.87 -19.20
N PRO A 674 -0.23 -15.18 -18.38
CA PRO A 674 -1.64 -14.93 -18.68
C PRO A 674 -1.78 -14.15 -20.00
N LYS A 675 -2.72 -14.57 -20.85
CA LYS A 675 -2.98 -13.95 -22.15
C LYS A 675 -4.43 -13.53 -22.22
N ASP A 676 -4.68 -12.24 -22.47
CA ASP A 676 -6.03 -11.75 -22.64
C ASP A 676 -6.10 -10.68 -23.73
N GLY A 677 -7.24 -10.61 -24.40
CA GLY A 677 -7.53 -9.61 -25.43
C GLY A 677 -8.20 -10.20 -26.69
N PRO A 678 -8.98 -9.38 -27.42
CA PRO A 678 -9.75 -9.83 -28.58
C PRO A 678 -8.90 -9.96 -29.86
N SER A 679 -7.69 -9.42 -29.89
CA SER A 679 -6.86 -9.28 -31.10
C SER A 679 -6.28 -10.59 -31.68
N ALA A 680 -6.53 -11.73 -31.03
CA ALA A 680 -6.15 -13.06 -31.51
C ALA A 680 -7.25 -13.74 -32.35
N GLY A 681 -8.40 -13.10 -32.54
CA GLY A 681 -9.54 -13.71 -33.25
C GLY A 681 -9.22 -14.19 -34.66
N VAL A 682 -8.57 -13.35 -35.48
CA VAL A 682 -8.15 -13.75 -36.82
C VAL A 682 -7.12 -14.89 -36.81
N THR A 683 -6.22 -14.89 -35.83
CA THR A 683 -5.22 -15.94 -35.63
C THR A 683 -5.87 -17.28 -35.33
N MET A 684 -6.82 -17.30 -34.39
CA MET A 684 -7.57 -18.49 -34.01
C MET A 684 -8.45 -19.01 -35.15
N THR A 685 -9.11 -18.10 -35.89
CA THR A 685 -9.91 -18.47 -37.07
C THR A 685 -9.05 -19.12 -38.15
N THR A 686 -7.90 -18.51 -38.46
CA THR A 686 -6.97 -19.06 -39.48
C THR A 686 -6.43 -20.42 -39.04
N ALA A 687 -6.09 -20.61 -37.76
CA ALA A 687 -5.62 -21.88 -37.22
C ALA A 687 -6.72 -22.96 -37.28
N LEU A 688 -7.98 -22.61 -36.95
CA LEU A 688 -9.13 -23.50 -37.09
C LEU A 688 -9.38 -23.93 -38.54
N VAL A 689 -9.40 -22.97 -39.47
CA VAL A 689 -9.59 -23.25 -40.90
C VAL A 689 -8.46 -24.11 -41.45
N SER A 690 -7.21 -23.80 -41.08
CA SER A 690 -6.05 -24.59 -41.44
C SER A 690 -6.16 -26.05 -40.97
N ALA A 691 -6.48 -26.24 -39.67
CA ALA A 691 -6.60 -27.59 -39.08
C ALA A 691 -7.75 -28.41 -39.66
N LEU A 692 -8.90 -27.77 -39.96
CA LEU A 692 -10.08 -28.45 -40.51
C LEU A 692 -9.99 -28.73 -42.00
N THR A 693 -9.24 -27.89 -42.75
CA THR A 693 -9.07 -28.08 -44.22
C THR A 693 -7.78 -28.81 -44.58
N GLY A 694 -6.85 -29.01 -43.65
CA GLY A 694 -5.52 -29.57 -43.89
C GLY A 694 -4.57 -28.65 -44.68
N LYS A 695 -4.95 -27.39 -44.95
CA LYS A 695 -4.12 -26.41 -45.64
C LYS A 695 -3.05 -25.86 -44.68
N LYS A 696 -1.80 -25.84 -45.16
CA LYS A 696 -0.68 -25.30 -44.35
C LYS A 696 -0.73 -23.80 -44.24
N VAL A 697 -0.30 -23.29 -43.12
CA VAL A 697 -0.10 -21.84 -42.86
C VAL A 697 1.35 -21.47 -43.21
N LYS A 698 1.54 -20.37 -43.91
CA LYS A 698 2.87 -19.86 -44.27
C LYS A 698 3.63 -19.46 -42.99
N HIS A 699 4.80 -20.02 -42.77
CA HIS A 699 5.63 -19.80 -41.56
C HIS A 699 6.12 -18.36 -41.41
N ASN A 700 6.24 -17.61 -42.53
CA ASN A 700 6.75 -16.24 -42.55
C ASN A 700 5.64 -15.16 -42.41
N VAL A 701 4.42 -15.56 -42.08
CA VAL A 701 3.25 -14.69 -41.90
C VAL A 701 2.86 -14.62 -40.44
N ALA A 702 2.68 -13.41 -39.92
CA ALA A 702 2.02 -13.17 -38.64
C ALA A 702 0.77 -12.31 -38.82
N MET A 703 -0.17 -12.39 -37.90
CA MET A 703 -1.42 -11.69 -38.03
C MET A 703 -1.94 -11.18 -36.67
N THR A 704 -2.79 -10.17 -36.71
CA THR A 704 -3.54 -9.67 -35.55
C THR A 704 -4.83 -9.04 -36.03
N GLY A 705 -5.89 -9.19 -35.26
CA GLY A 705 -7.20 -8.62 -35.57
C GLY A 705 -8.27 -9.28 -34.72
N GLU A 706 -9.27 -8.50 -34.34
CA GLU A 706 -10.49 -9.02 -33.75
C GLU A 706 -11.44 -9.47 -34.90
N ILE A 707 -12.13 -10.56 -34.69
CA ILE A 707 -13.11 -11.07 -35.69
C ILE A 707 -14.53 -10.89 -35.16
N THR A 708 -15.43 -10.45 -36.03
CA THR A 708 -16.87 -10.47 -35.78
C THR A 708 -17.50 -11.76 -36.24
N LEU A 709 -18.72 -12.06 -35.79
CA LEU A 709 -19.49 -13.22 -36.26
C LEU A 709 -19.83 -13.16 -37.76
N THR A 710 -19.71 -12.00 -38.39
CA THR A 710 -19.90 -11.80 -39.85
C THR A 710 -18.61 -11.83 -40.65
N GLY A 711 -17.46 -12.13 -40.01
CA GLY A 711 -16.17 -12.22 -40.67
C GLY A 711 -15.46 -10.89 -40.91
N LYS A 712 -15.97 -9.76 -40.39
CA LYS A 712 -15.28 -8.47 -40.45
C LYS A 712 -14.09 -8.47 -39.48
N VAL A 713 -12.97 -7.84 -39.90
CA VAL A 713 -11.76 -7.70 -39.09
C VAL A 713 -11.72 -6.29 -38.49
N LEU A 714 -11.75 -6.20 -37.17
CA LEU A 714 -11.79 -4.94 -36.42
C LEU A 714 -10.40 -4.49 -35.97
N ALA A 715 -10.28 -3.17 -35.75
CA ALA A 715 -9.05 -2.51 -35.32
C ALA A 715 -8.51 -3.03 -33.99
N ILE A 716 -7.18 -2.94 -33.85
CA ILE A 716 -6.44 -3.39 -32.64
C ILE A 716 -5.51 -2.29 -32.15
N GLY A 717 -5.11 -2.39 -30.86
CA GLY A 717 -4.10 -1.54 -30.28
C GLY A 717 -2.68 -2.12 -30.38
N GLY A 718 -1.66 -1.24 -30.16
CA GLY A 718 -0.25 -1.64 -30.06
C GLY A 718 0.35 -2.15 -31.37
N LEU A 719 -0.10 -1.63 -32.53
CA LEU A 719 0.36 -2.11 -33.84
C LEU A 719 1.87 -1.98 -34.03
N LYS A 720 2.47 -0.86 -33.58
CA LYS A 720 3.92 -0.62 -33.71
C LYS A 720 4.72 -1.71 -32.97
N GLU A 721 4.37 -1.99 -31.75
CA GLU A 721 5.03 -2.99 -30.90
C GLU A 721 4.86 -4.40 -31.48
N LYS A 722 3.67 -4.73 -31.98
CA LYS A 722 3.36 -6.00 -32.63
C LYS A 722 4.21 -6.21 -33.88
N CYS A 723 4.29 -5.22 -34.79
CA CYS A 723 5.12 -5.29 -35.98
C CYS A 723 6.62 -5.41 -35.67
N LEU A 724 7.09 -4.72 -34.61
CA LEU A 724 8.48 -4.86 -34.18
C LEU A 724 8.79 -6.25 -33.62
N ALA A 725 7.85 -6.89 -32.93
CA ALA A 725 8.00 -8.26 -32.46
C ALA A 725 8.05 -9.26 -33.64
N ALA A 726 7.13 -9.14 -34.58
CA ALA A 726 7.11 -9.98 -35.79
C ALA A 726 8.45 -9.90 -36.55
N ARG A 727 8.96 -8.69 -36.79
CA ARG A 727 10.25 -8.48 -37.45
C ARG A 727 11.40 -9.14 -36.67
N ARG A 728 11.41 -9.05 -35.34
CA ARG A 728 12.46 -9.59 -34.49
C ARG A 728 12.63 -11.11 -34.62
N VAL A 729 11.53 -11.84 -34.81
CA VAL A 729 11.54 -13.30 -34.97
C VAL A 729 11.66 -13.75 -36.44
N GLY A 730 11.87 -12.81 -37.38
CA GLY A 730 12.11 -13.12 -38.78
C GLY A 730 10.86 -13.23 -39.66
N ILE A 731 9.70 -12.78 -39.21
CA ILE A 731 8.50 -12.64 -40.02
C ILE A 731 8.72 -11.58 -41.10
N ASN A 732 8.29 -11.87 -42.32
CA ASN A 732 8.39 -10.96 -43.45
C ASN A 732 7.06 -10.35 -43.86
N THR A 733 5.94 -10.99 -43.53
CA THR A 733 4.59 -10.53 -43.88
C THR A 733 3.72 -10.42 -42.63
N VAL A 734 3.03 -9.30 -42.47
CA VAL A 734 2.14 -9.04 -41.35
C VAL A 734 0.76 -8.66 -41.88
N ILE A 735 -0.27 -9.38 -41.42
CA ILE A 735 -1.66 -9.09 -41.79
C ILE A 735 -2.31 -8.32 -40.62
N VAL A 736 -2.84 -7.14 -40.93
CA VAL A 736 -3.41 -6.21 -39.93
C VAL A 736 -4.78 -5.71 -40.42
N PRO A 737 -5.67 -5.29 -39.50
CA PRO A 737 -6.96 -4.76 -39.89
C PRO A 737 -6.85 -3.50 -40.77
N LYS A 738 -7.71 -3.36 -41.74
CA LYS A 738 -7.78 -2.17 -42.62
C LYS A 738 -8.05 -0.88 -41.82
N GLU A 739 -8.82 -0.96 -40.75
CA GLU A 739 -9.10 0.16 -39.89
C GLU A 739 -7.84 0.71 -39.20
N ASN A 740 -6.74 -0.07 -39.10
CA ASN A 740 -5.44 0.38 -38.59
C ASN A 740 -4.53 1.02 -39.66
N GLU A 741 -5.03 1.34 -40.86
CA GLU A 741 -4.23 2.00 -41.91
C GLU A 741 -3.57 3.31 -41.41
N LYS A 742 -4.28 4.08 -40.62
CA LYS A 742 -3.74 5.29 -39.95
C LYS A 742 -2.53 5.01 -39.06
N ASP A 743 -2.50 3.86 -38.40
CA ASP A 743 -1.40 3.44 -37.53
C ASP A 743 -0.23 2.89 -38.37
N VAL A 744 -0.51 2.21 -39.47
CA VAL A 744 0.51 1.78 -40.46
C VAL A 744 1.26 3.00 -41.02
N ILE A 745 0.57 4.09 -41.32
CA ILE A 745 1.19 5.33 -41.80
C ILE A 745 2.20 5.88 -40.76
N LYS A 746 1.94 5.72 -39.48
CA LYS A 746 2.79 6.20 -38.38
C LYS A 746 3.95 5.27 -38.03
N LEU A 747 4.02 4.06 -38.61
CA LEU A 747 5.10 3.11 -38.32
C LEU A 747 6.47 3.69 -38.72
N PRO A 748 7.53 3.37 -37.95
CA PRO A 748 8.90 3.75 -38.29
C PRO A 748 9.30 3.26 -39.66
N LYS A 749 10.06 4.06 -40.42
CA LYS A 749 10.50 3.71 -41.80
C LYS A 749 11.17 2.35 -41.86
N ILE A 750 12.01 2.03 -40.88
CA ILE A 750 12.69 0.73 -40.79
C ILE A 750 11.75 -0.47 -40.67
N VAL A 751 10.57 -0.31 -40.12
CA VAL A 751 9.54 -1.35 -40.03
C VAL A 751 8.83 -1.49 -41.38
N LYS A 752 8.44 -0.36 -41.97
CA LYS A 752 7.79 -0.33 -43.31
C LYS A 752 8.66 -0.94 -44.41
N ASP A 753 9.97 -0.63 -44.36
CA ASP A 753 10.90 -1.13 -45.38
C ASP A 753 11.23 -2.63 -45.21
N SER A 754 10.98 -3.19 -44.03
CA SER A 754 11.35 -4.59 -43.71
C SER A 754 10.19 -5.58 -43.66
N LEU A 755 8.95 -5.10 -43.61
CA LEU A 755 7.75 -5.92 -43.51
C LEU A 755 6.79 -5.62 -44.65
N ASN A 756 6.29 -6.69 -45.28
CA ASN A 756 5.14 -6.59 -46.17
C ASN A 756 3.86 -6.54 -45.35
N ILE A 757 3.22 -5.35 -45.26
CA ILE A 757 2.02 -5.14 -44.45
C ILE A 757 0.79 -5.25 -45.33
N ILE A 758 -0.08 -6.21 -45.02
CA ILE A 758 -1.32 -6.49 -45.73
C ILE A 758 -2.48 -6.00 -44.90
N LEU A 759 -3.33 -5.14 -45.47
CA LEU A 759 -4.54 -4.64 -44.86
C LEU A 759 -5.70 -5.58 -45.15
N ALA A 760 -6.34 -6.14 -44.12
CA ALA A 760 -7.48 -7.05 -44.26
C ALA A 760 -8.76 -6.39 -43.71
N ASP A 761 -9.84 -6.38 -44.51
CA ASP A 761 -11.17 -5.92 -44.10
C ASP A 761 -12.04 -7.10 -43.63
N LYS A 762 -11.85 -8.26 -44.25
CA LYS A 762 -12.53 -9.51 -43.95
C LYS A 762 -11.55 -10.65 -43.65
N ILE A 763 -12.06 -11.66 -43.01
CA ILE A 763 -11.28 -12.86 -42.72
C ILE A 763 -10.80 -13.58 -43.98
N ASP A 764 -11.54 -13.49 -45.11
CA ASP A 764 -11.15 -14.07 -46.39
C ASP A 764 -9.82 -13.47 -46.87
N ASP A 765 -9.62 -12.15 -46.72
CA ASP A 765 -8.35 -11.49 -47.06
C ASP A 765 -7.20 -12.09 -46.25
N VAL A 766 -7.48 -12.44 -44.97
CA VAL A 766 -6.47 -13.06 -44.10
C VAL A 766 -6.15 -14.48 -44.57
N LEU A 767 -7.15 -15.29 -44.82
CA LEU A 767 -6.99 -16.71 -45.26
C LEU A 767 -6.26 -16.83 -46.56
N GLU A 768 -6.57 -15.99 -47.57
CA GLU A 768 -5.89 -15.96 -48.87
C GLU A 768 -4.40 -15.66 -48.73
N ASN A 769 -4.03 -14.77 -47.86
CA ASN A 769 -2.64 -14.38 -47.68
C ASN A 769 -1.86 -15.29 -46.72
N ALA A 770 -2.53 -15.94 -45.79
CA ALA A 770 -1.91 -16.77 -44.74
C ALA A 770 -1.78 -18.27 -45.18
N LEU A 771 -2.76 -18.80 -45.87
CA LEU A 771 -2.78 -20.23 -46.24
C LEU A 771 -2.03 -20.50 -47.54
N VAL A 772 -1.47 -21.70 -47.65
CA VAL A 772 -0.80 -22.19 -48.87
C VAL A 772 -1.84 -22.77 -49.83
N GLY A 773 -1.82 -22.35 -51.13
CA GLY A 773 -2.68 -22.91 -52.16
C GLY A 773 -4.13 -22.44 -52.13
N VAL A 774 -4.39 -21.25 -51.60
CA VAL A 774 -5.64 -20.53 -51.81
C VAL A 774 -5.37 -19.48 -52.88
N GLU A 775 -5.77 -19.76 -54.10
CA GLU A 775 -5.79 -18.78 -55.21
C GLU A 775 -7.16 -18.11 -55.25
N LYS A 776 -7.20 -16.82 -55.71
CA LYS A 776 -8.42 -16.03 -55.89
C LYS A 776 -9.43 -16.74 -56.78
#